data_ee9d91b51f87d7b7fd01edf07ff574b6
#
_entry.id   ee9d91b51f87d7b7fd01edf07ff574b6
#
_cell.length_a   1.000
_cell.length_b   1.000
_cell.length_c   1.000
_cell.angle_alpha   90.00
_cell.angle_beta   90.00
_cell.angle_gamma   90.00
#
_symmetry.space_group_name_H-M   'P 1'
#
loop_
_entity.id
_entity.type
_entity.pdbx_description
1 polymer ?
#
loop_
_entity_poly.entity_id
_entity_poly.type
_entity_poly.pdbx_seq_one_letter_code
_entity_poly.pdbx_strand_id
1 'polypeptide(L)'
;MVFAIPDGICYCFVAFVESSLSQHKNLGKNMATQKIIYTAVDEAPALATYSFLPLLQAYTKRAGIVFETKDISLAGRILANFPENLAESQRIPDYLSELGQLVRLPETNIIKLPNISASIPQLKGAIKELQGKGYAIPDYPEEPKTDTERELQARFAKVLGSAVNPVLREGNSDRRAAASVKRFGRKNPHKLMKPWPSDSKSQVAHMTDGDFYGSEKSVTVNNACNVRFEFVADNGPITILKEKTGLQAGEVIDAAVMNVRALRSFYADQIERAKNDEVLLSLHLKATMMKVSDPVMFGHCVSVFYQDVFTKHAEVMKELGVNVNNGLSELYTKIGNLPDAKRAEIEADIQTVYKTRCELAMVDSSKGITNLHLPNNVIIDASMPVVIRDGGRMWGPDDRLHDTIAMIPDRSYATIYQTVIEDCRNHGTFDPATMGSVANVGLMAQKAEEYGSHDKTFMAPGNGMIRIVDDTGKILLAQPVKKGDIFRSCQTKDAPIQDWVKLAVNRARATGAPAIFWLDEKRAHDKEIIAKVKRYLANHDTNGLDIRIMPPVEAIRFSLARIRRGEDTISVTGNVLRDYLTDLFPILELGTSAKMLSIVPLMNGGGLFETGAGGSAPKHVQQFLMEGHLRWDSLGEFCALVPSFEHVSRTFHNEKAQVFATTLDEAIGTFLENQKSPSRKVHELDTRGSHFYLALYWAESLAAQSRDPELQACFVPVAHALRENEAKIIGELNGAQGQPMDIGGYFRPDRKKTARAMRPSATFNNIVDGM
;
A
#
# COMPACT_ATOMS: atom_id res chain seq x y z
N MET A 1 -12.71 45.84 49.69
CA MET A 1 -13.76 46.36 48.81
C MET A 1 -14.33 45.16 48.05
N VAL A 2 -15.45 44.66 48.52
CA VAL A 2 -16.15 43.53 48.00
C VAL A 2 -17.07 44.03 46.88
N PHE A 3 -16.93 43.60 45.66
CA PHE A 3 -17.94 43.81 44.63
C PHE A 3 -18.67 42.51 44.40
N ALA A 4 -19.95 42.52 44.72
CA ALA A 4 -20.89 41.46 44.48
C ALA A 4 -21.18 41.36 42.96
N ILE A 5 -21.20 40.15 42.44
CA ILE A 5 -21.66 39.80 41.08
C ILE A 5 -23.14 39.41 41.23
N PRO A 6 -24.06 39.97 40.44
CA PRO A 6 -25.48 39.64 40.56
C PRO A 6 -25.78 38.22 40.05
N ASP A 7 -26.49 37.44 40.83
CA ASP A 7 -27.12 36.18 40.48
C ASP A 7 -28.13 36.38 39.34
N GLY A 8 -27.89 35.79 38.20
CA GLY A 8 -28.88 35.82 37.11
C GLY A 8 -28.53 35.10 35.80
N ILE A 9 -27.26 34.76 35.58
CA ILE A 9 -26.84 34.19 34.29
C ILE A 9 -26.55 32.67 34.35
N CYS A 10 -26.46 32.09 35.53
CA CYS A 10 -26.12 30.65 35.66
C CYS A 10 -27.29 29.70 35.41
N TYR A 11 -28.55 30.12 35.52
CA TYR A 11 -29.71 29.23 35.33
C TYR A 11 -30.14 29.00 33.88
N CYS A 12 -29.80 29.90 32.96
CA CYS A 12 -30.14 29.72 31.54
C CYS A 12 -29.17 28.76 30.81
N PHE A 13 -27.91 28.62 31.26
CA PHE A 13 -26.95 27.75 30.61
C PHE A 13 -27.15 26.28 30.99
N VAL A 14 -27.54 25.98 32.24
CA VAL A 14 -27.84 24.62 32.69
C VAL A 14 -29.15 24.10 32.08
N ALA A 15 -30.17 24.93 31.95
CA ALA A 15 -31.44 24.58 31.31
C ALA A 15 -31.29 24.34 29.80
N PHE A 16 -30.35 25.04 29.13
CA PHE A 16 -30.08 24.80 27.70
C PHE A 16 -29.30 23.52 27.44
N VAL A 17 -28.37 23.17 28.34
CA VAL A 17 -27.62 21.86 28.24
C VAL A 17 -28.52 20.70 28.65
N GLU A 18 -29.39 20.81 29.64
CA GLU A 18 -30.32 19.75 29.99
C GLU A 18 -31.45 19.60 28.97
N SER A 19 -31.93 20.68 28.35
CA SER A 19 -32.93 20.56 27.26
C SER A 19 -32.33 19.98 25.98
N SER A 20 -31.07 20.27 25.65
CA SER A 20 -30.40 19.62 24.50
C SER A 20 -30.07 18.15 24.78
N LEU A 21 -29.72 17.77 26.01
CA LEU A 21 -29.50 16.38 26.43
C LEU A 21 -30.82 15.61 26.55
N SER A 22 -31.95 16.25 26.91
CA SER A 22 -33.26 15.61 26.93
C SER A 22 -33.89 15.52 25.54
N GLN A 23 -33.61 16.45 24.63
CA GLN A 23 -34.01 16.34 23.22
C GLN A 23 -33.21 15.28 22.47
N HIS A 24 -31.94 15.02 22.84
CA HIS A 24 -31.18 13.87 22.30
C HIS A 24 -31.63 12.52 22.93
N LYS A 25 -32.29 12.51 24.09
CA LYS A 25 -32.85 11.27 24.67
C LYS A 25 -34.26 10.92 24.19
N ASN A 26 -34.97 11.86 23.54
CA ASN A 26 -36.33 11.68 23.03
C ASN A 26 -36.47 11.78 21.51
N LEU A 27 -35.37 11.93 20.76
CA LEU A 27 -35.33 11.55 19.36
C LEU A 27 -35.37 10.02 19.36
N GLY A 28 -36.57 9.50 19.09
CA GLY A 28 -36.85 8.07 19.03
C GLY A 28 -35.73 7.35 18.32
N LYS A 29 -35.49 6.09 18.70
CA LYS A 29 -34.60 5.14 18.05
C LYS A 29 -34.72 5.21 16.51
N ASN A 30 -34.15 6.22 15.88
CA ASN A 30 -33.67 6.13 14.54
C ASN A 30 -32.54 5.10 14.63
N MET A 31 -32.87 3.85 14.36
CA MET A 31 -31.84 2.84 14.13
C MET A 31 -30.90 3.44 13.10
N ALA A 32 -29.67 3.75 13.53
CA ALA A 32 -28.67 4.27 12.61
C ALA A 32 -28.63 3.35 11.39
N THR A 33 -28.81 3.89 10.21
CA THR A 33 -28.88 3.11 8.97
C THR A 33 -27.58 2.32 8.87
N GLN A 34 -27.66 1.00 8.81
CA GLN A 34 -26.52 0.10 8.71
C GLN A 34 -25.94 0.20 7.31
N LYS A 35 -25.00 1.13 7.16
CA LYS A 35 -24.47 1.55 5.88
C LYS A 35 -23.08 0.99 5.63
N ILE A 36 -22.89 0.41 4.44
CA ILE A 36 -21.58 0.10 3.88
C ILE A 36 -21.35 1.08 2.72
N ILE A 37 -20.28 1.87 2.82
CA ILE A 37 -19.86 2.78 1.77
C ILE A 37 -18.98 2.00 0.80
N TYR A 38 -19.36 1.98 -0.48
CA TYR A 38 -18.63 1.33 -1.54
C TYR A 38 -18.03 2.39 -2.45
N THR A 39 -16.69 2.48 -2.55
CA THR A 39 -16.08 3.54 -3.34
C THR A 39 -16.24 3.28 -4.83
N ALA A 40 -16.73 4.27 -5.59
CA ALA A 40 -16.64 4.25 -7.04
C ALA A 40 -15.24 4.79 -7.44
N VAL A 41 -14.58 4.05 -8.33
CA VAL A 41 -13.18 4.26 -8.74
C VAL A 41 -13.06 4.27 -10.25
N ASP A 42 -11.86 4.04 -10.77
CA ASP A 42 -11.54 4.01 -12.19
C ASP A 42 -11.31 2.57 -12.69
N GLU A 43 -11.28 2.40 -14.00
CA GLU A 43 -10.78 1.23 -14.74
C GLU A 43 -11.53 -0.07 -14.43
N ALA A 44 -10.83 -1.21 -14.43
CA ALA A 44 -11.44 -2.53 -14.31
C ALA A 44 -12.24 -2.74 -13.01
N PRO A 45 -11.79 -2.29 -11.81
CA PRO A 45 -12.62 -2.39 -10.60
C PRO A 45 -13.91 -1.58 -10.70
N ALA A 46 -13.90 -0.42 -11.37
CA ALA A 46 -15.11 0.36 -11.61
C ALA A 46 -16.10 -0.40 -12.49
N LEU A 47 -15.63 -1.08 -13.54
CA LEU A 47 -16.47 -1.91 -14.39
C LEU A 47 -17.05 -3.11 -13.61
N ALA A 48 -16.23 -3.81 -12.85
CA ALA A 48 -16.64 -4.94 -12.03
C ALA A 48 -17.77 -4.57 -11.05
N THR A 49 -17.74 -3.36 -10.49
CA THR A 49 -18.77 -2.85 -9.58
C THR A 49 -20.18 -2.88 -10.20
N TYR A 50 -20.33 -2.65 -11.51
CA TYR A 50 -21.64 -2.64 -12.17
C TYR A 50 -22.32 -4.02 -12.19
N SER A 51 -21.57 -5.12 -12.13
CA SER A 51 -22.16 -6.46 -12.02
C SER A 51 -22.23 -6.94 -10.57
N PHE A 52 -21.35 -6.47 -9.69
CA PHE A 52 -21.24 -6.99 -8.33
C PHE A 52 -22.11 -6.25 -7.31
N LEU A 53 -22.15 -4.93 -7.34
CA LEU A 53 -22.90 -4.12 -6.37
C LEU A 53 -24.40 -4.40 -6.36
N PRO A 54 -25.11 -4.58 -7.52
CA PRO A 54 -26.51 -4.97 -7.52
C PRO A 54 -26.78 -6.31 -6.84
N LEU A 55 -25.85 -7.27 -6.98
CA LEU A 55 -25.91 -8.55 -6.30
C LEU A 55 -25.82 -8.37 -4.77
N LEU A 56 -24.85 -7.58 -4.29
CA LEU A 56 -24.69 -7.29 -2.87
C LEU A 56 -25.94 -6.63 -2.28
N GLN A 57 -26.49 -5.65 -2.99
CA GLN A 57 -27.71 -4.94 -2.58
C GLN A 57 -28.91 -5.88 -2.48
N ALA A 58 -29.08 -6.79 -3.44
CA ALA A 58 -30.17 -7.77 -3.42
C ALA A 58 -30.02 -8.75 -2.24
N TYR A 59 -28.85 -9.34 -2.06
CA TYR A 59 -28.59 -10.36 -1.02
C TYR A 59 -28.73 -9.81 0.40
N THR A 60 -28.25 -8.60 0.65
CA THR A 60 -28.20 -8.02 2.00
C THR A 60 -29.42 -7.20 2.39
N LYS A 61 -30.35 -6.99 1.47
CA LYS A 61 -31.58 -6.22 1.68
C LYS A 61 -32.37 -6.68 2.94
N ARG A 62 -32.45 -8.00 3.15
CA ARG A 62 -33.15 -8.60 4.29
C ARG A 62 -32.47 -8.39 5.65
N ALA A 63 -31.21 -8.04 5.67
CA ALA A 63 -30.50 -7.65 6.87
C ALA A 63 -30.55 -6.16 7.18
N GLY A 64 -31.23 -5.36 6.35
CA GLY A 64 -31.29 -3.90 6.50
C GLY A 64 -29.96 -3.20 6.22
N ILE A 65 -29.04 -3.85 5.52
CA ILE A 65 -27.74 -3.28 5.13
C ILE A 65 -27.92 -2.48 3.83
N VAL A 66 -27.50 -1.22 3.86
CA VAL A 66 -27.59 -0.31 2.72
C VAL A 66 -26.19 -0.06 2.15
N PHE A 67 -26.02 -0.24 0.86
CA PHE A 67 -24.80 0.14 0.15
C PHE A 67 -24.96 1.54 -0.45
N GLU A 68 -24.07 2.46 -0.05
CA GLU A 68 -23.96 3.80 -0.62
C GLU A 68 -22.67 3.93 -1.42
N THR A 69 -22.70 4.56 -2.59
CA THR A 69 -21.51 4.79 -3.40
C THR A 69 -20.97 6.20 -3.23
N LYS A 70 -19.64 6.33 -3.05
CA LYS A 70 -18.91 7.60 -3.03
C LYS A 70 -17.86 7.60 -4.14
N ASP A 71 -17.96 8.55 -5.06
CA ASP A 71 -17.12 8.63 -6.26
C ASP A 71 -15.76 9.28 -5.93
N ILE A 72 -14.71 8.46 -5.86
CA ILE A 72 -13.32 8.91 -5.71
C ILE A 72 -12.47 8.66 -6.97
N SER A 73 -13.13 8.42 -8.12
CA SER A 73 -12.46 8.29 -9.42
C SER A 73 -11.66 9.55 -9.76
N LEU A 74 -10.72 9.44 -10.68
CA LEU A 74 -9.95 10.60 -11.15
C LEU A 74 -10.87 11.66 -11.74
N ALA A 75 -11.81 11.26 -12.60
CA ALA A 75 -12.80 12.18 -13.16
C ALA A 75 -13.68 12.82 -12.08
N GLY A 76 -14.15 12.04 -11.11
CA GLY A 76 -14.92 12.53 -9.97
C GLY A 76 -14.18 13.59 -9.19
N ARG A 77 -12.90 13.32 -8.83
CA ARG A 77 -12.05 14.27 -8.10
C ARG A 77 -11.75 15.56 -8.89
N ILE A 78 -11.55 15.45 -10.21
CA ILE A 78 -11.42 16.62 -11.08
C ILE A 78 -12.69 17.48 -11.04
N LEU A 79 -13.87 16.88 -11.28
CA LEU A 79 -15.14 17.61 -11.29
C LEU A 79 -15.42 18.29 -9.95
N ALA A 80 -15.20 17.59 -8.84
CA ALA A 80 -15.36 18.13 -7.49
C ALA A 80 -14.41 19.30 -7.17
N ASN A 81 -13.25 19.36 -7.86
CA ASN A 81 -12.26 20.41 -7.65
C ASN A 81 -12.55 21.71 -8.44
N PHE A 82 -13.50 21.69 -9.42
CA PHE A 82 -13.85 22.83 -10.28
C PHE A 82 -15.37 23.07 -10.37
N PRO A 83 -16.11 23.10 -9.25
CA PRO A 83 -17.57 23.19 -9.27
C PRO A 83 -18.09 24.53 -9.85
N GLU A 84 -17.30 25.61 -9.76
CA GLU A 84 -17.64 26.92 -10.31
C GLU A 84 -17.66 26.96 -11.83
N ASN A 85 -16.92 26.05 -12.49
CA ASN A 85 -16.85 25.97 -13.94
C ASN A 85 -17.98 25.10 -14.54
N LEU A 86 -18.79 24.45 -13.68
CA LEU A 86 -19.75 23.44 -14.08
C LEU A 86 -21.19 23.95 -13.96
N ALA A 87 -22.03 23.57 -14.90
CA ALA A 87 -23.46 23.72 -14.74
C ALA A 87 -23.98 22.96 -13.52
N GLU A 88 -25.06 23.39 -12.90
CA GLU A 88 -25.59 22.81 -11.65
C GLU A 88 -25.83 21.28 -11.79
N SER A 89 -26.35 20.82 -12.91
CA SER A 89 -26.59 19.40 -13.22
C SER A 89 -25.32 18.58 -13.43
N GLN A 90 -24.17 19.22 -13.60
CA GLN A 90 -22.87 18.59 -13.80
C GLN A 90 -22.04 18.55 -12.50
N ARG A 91 -22.42 19.33 -11.47
CA ARG A 91 -21.71 19.38 -10.20
C ARG A 91 -21.86 18.07 -9.45
N ILE A 92 -20.78 17.64 -8.84
CA ILE A 92 -20.75 16.49 -7.93
C ILE A 92 -20.17 16.90 -6.59
N PRO A 93 -20.59 16.28 -5.48
CA PRO A 93 -20.00 16.53 -4.18
C PRO A 93 -18.51 16.17 -4.13
N ASP A 94 -17.73 16.82 -3.26
CA ASP A 94 -16.37 16.38 -2.92
C ASP A 94 -16.45 15.16 -1.99
N TYR A 95 -16.67 13.99 -2.57
CA TYR A 95 -16.79 12.74 -1.85
C TYR A 95 -15.51 12.35 -1.11
N LEU A 96 -14.33 12.77 -1.59
CA LEU A 96 -13.09 12.48 -0.89
C LEU A 96 -13.01 13.26 0.43
N SER A 97 -13.37 14.54 0.43
CA SER A 97 -13.46 15.34 1.65
C SER A 97 -14.53 14.82 2.61
N GLU A 98 -15.68 14.41 2.08
CA GLU A 98 -16.74 13.79 2.88
C GLU A 98 -16.27 12.49 3.55
N LEU A 99 -15.64 11.60 2.80
CA LEU A 99 -15.05 10.37 3.32
C LEU A 99 -13.99 10.67 4.40
N GLY A 100 -13.19 11.73 4.23
CA GLY A 100 -12.21 12.18 5.22
C GLY A 100 -12.83 12.63 6.55
N GLN A 101 -14.10 13.04 6.54
CA GLN A 101 -14.87 13.29 7.76
C GLN A 101 -15.45 12.00 8.34
N LEU A 102 -16.02 11.16 7.47
CA LEU A 102 -16.66 9.91 7.87
C LEU A 102 -15.68 8.93 8.53
N VAL A 103 -14.42 8.83 8.07
CA VAL A 103 -13.42 7.94 8.69
C VAL A 103 -13.12 8.24 10.17
N ARG A 104 -13.61 9.36 10.68
CA ARG A 104 -13.51 9.75 12.09
C ARG A 104 -14.73 9.35 12.94
N LEU A 105 -15.74 8.74 12.31
CA LEU A 105 -16.98 8.32 12.99
C LEU A 105 -16.91 6.83 13.33
N PRO A 106 -17.40 6.41 14.50
CA PRO A 106 -17.30 5.03 14.97
C PRO A 106 -18.15 4.04 14.18
N GLU A 107 -19.22 4.49 13.54
CA GLU A 107 -20.12 3.65 12.72
C GLU A 107 -19.66 3.48 11.28
N THR A 108 -18.57 4.13 10.88
CA THR A 108 -18.09 4.10 9.50
C THR A 108 -17.68 2.70 9.07
N ASN A 109 -18.12 2.31 7.86
CA ASN A 109 -17.77 1.07 7.21
C ASN A 109 -17.56 1.33 5.71
N ILE A 110 -16.32 1.26 5.25
CA ILE A 110 -15.93 1.61 3.89
C ILE A 110 -15.23 0.43 3.23
N ILE A 111 -15.77 -0.04 2.10
CA ILE A 111 -15.06 -0.89 1.14
C ILE A 111 -14.35 0.05 0.16
N LYS A 112 -13.03 0.11 0.25
CA LYS A 112 -12.20 0.95 -0.61
C LYS A 112 -11.59 0.13 -1.74
N LEU A 113 -12.08 0.35 -2.95
CA LEU A 113 -11.52 -0.26 -4.16
C LEU A 113 -10.18 0.40 -4.56
N PRO A 114 -9.35 -0.30 -5.36
CA PRO A 114 -8.14 0.29 -5.92
C PRO A 114 -8.47 1.52 -6.77
N ASN A 115 -7.79 2.63 -6.50
CA ASN A 115 -7.94 3.89 -7.24
C ASN A 115 -6.64 4.28 -7.96
N ILE A 116 -6.75 5.06 -9.02
CA ILE A 116 -5.60 5.57 -9.77
C ILE A 116 -4.79 6.54 -8.90
N SER A 117 -3.48 6.29 -8.81
CA SER A 117 -2.49 7.28 -8.41
C SER A 117 -2.09 8.06 -9.66
N ALA A 118 -2.80 9.17 -9.93
CA ALA A 118 -2.79 9.84 -11.23
C ALA A 118 -1.45 10.46 -11.58
N SER A 119 -0.91 10.10 -12.73
CA SER A 119 0.19 10.80 -13.41
C SER A 119 -0.32 11.98 -14.24
N ILE A 120 0.58 12.88 -14.65
CA ILE A 120 0.22 14.01 -15.52
C ILE A 120 -0.42 13.57 -16.84
N PRO A 121 0.08 12.54 -17.56
CA PRO A 121 -0.57 12.03 -18.75
C PRO A 121 -2.01 11.51 -18.50
N GLN A 122 -2.23 10.81 -17.39
CA GLN A 122 -3.57 10.35 -17.01
C GLN A 122 -4.51 11.53 -16.67
N LEU A 123 -4.01 12.53 -15.95
CA LEU A 123 -4.75 13.76 -15.66
C LEU A 123 -5.19 14.45 -16.96
N LYS A 124 -4.25 14.68 -17.90
CA LYS A 124 -4.55 15.31 -19.19
C LYS A 124 -5.54 14.51 -20.02
N GLY A 125 -5.41 13.17 -20.00
CA GLY A 125 -6.38 12.28 -20.66
C GLY A 125 -7.79 12.43 -20.09
N ALA A 126 -7.91 12.47 -18.77
CA ALA A 126 -9.19 12.65 -18.09
C ALA A 126 -9.80 14.04 -18.37
N ILE A 127 -9.00 15.10 -18.32
CA ILE A 127 -9.45 16.46 -18.67
C ILE A 127 -10.01 16.48 -20.11
N LYS A 128 -9.25 15.95 -21.08
CA LYS A 128 -9.65 15.91 -22.49
C LYS A 128 -10.96 15.12 -22.69
N GLU A 129 -11.14 14.00 -22.00
CA GLU A 129 -12.37 13.23 -22.07
C GLU A 129 -13.55 14.01 -21.48
N LEU A 130 -13.36 14.67 -20.33
CA LEU A 130 -14.41 15.49 -19.70
C LEU A 130 -14.80 16.68 -20.58
N GLN A 131 -13.84 17.40 -21.17
CA GLN A 131 -14.08 18.49 -22.10
C GLN A 131 -14.87 17.99 -23.32
N GLY A 132 -14.49 16.84 -23.90
CA GLY A 132 -15.23 16.21 -25.01
C GLY A 132 -16.67 15.82 -24.67
N LYS A 133 -17.00 15.70 -23.36
CA LYS A 133 -18.37 15.46 -22.85
C LYS A 133 -19.07 16.75 -22.41
N GLY A 134 -18.51 17.91 -22.71
CA GLY A 134 -19.12 19.21 -22.42
C GLY A 134 -18.93 19.71 -20.99
N TYR A 135 -17.97 19.19 -20.22
CA TYR A 135 -17.59 19.74 -18.93
C TYR A 135 -16.55 20.87 -19.12
N ALA A 136 -16.80 22.05 -18.58
CA ALA A 136 -15.92 23.21 -18.72
C ALA A 136 -14.72 23.17 -17.77
N ILE A 137 -13.92 22.09 -17.85
CA ILE A 137 -12.69 21.92 -17.05
C ILE A 137 -11.54 22.61 -17.78
N PRO A 138 -10.69 23.42 -17.07
CA PRO A 138 -9.53 24.06 -17.68
C PRO A 138 -8.44 23.03 -18.01
N ASP A 139 -7.55 23.40 -18.94
CA ASP A 139 -6.36 22.63 -19.25
C ASP A 139 -5.36 22.65 -18.08
N TYR A 140 -4.57 21.58 -17.96
CA TYR A 140 -3.48 21.53 -16.99
C TYR A 140 -2.26 22.32 -17.46
N PRO A 141 -1.83 23.38 -16.74
CA PRO A 141 -0.64 24.15 -17.11
C PRO A 141 0.62 23.37 -16.69
N GLU A 142 1.36 22.82 -17.65
CA GLU A 142 2.61 22.09 -17.35
C GLU A 142 3.73 23.06 -16.91
N GLU A 143 3.85 24.19 -17.61
CA GLU A 143 4.83 25.25 -17.34
C GLU A 143 4.11 26.55 -17.02
N PRO A 144 3.66 26.75 -15.76
CA PRO A 144 2.88 27.92 -15.40
C PRO A 144 3.72 29.20 -15.48
N LYS A 145 3.24 30.16 -16.26
CA LYS A 145 3.91 31.46 -16.50
C LYS A 145 3.29 32.58 -15.68
N THR A 146 2.02 32.46 -15.36
CA THR A 146 1.25 33.46 -14.58
C THR A 146 0.89 32.96 -13.20
N ASP A 147 0.51 33.87 -12.29
CA ASP A 147 0.04 33.47 -10.94
C ASP A 147 -1.24 32.64 -11.02
N THR A 148 -2.16 33.01 -11.91
CA THR A 148 -3.39 32.23 -12.17
C THR A 148 -3.08 30.80 -12.61
N GLU A 149 -2.11 30.60 -13.49
CA GLU A 149 -1.68 29.27 -13.93
C GLU A 149 -1.02 28.48 -12.78
N ARG A 150 -0.24 29.16 -11.91
CA ARG A 150 0.34 28.55 -10.71
C ARG A 150 -0.74 28.11 -9.73
N GLU A 151 -1.77 28.94 -9.50
CA GLU A 151 -2.92 28.58 -8.68
C GLU A 151 -3.70 27.39 -9.28
N LEU A 152 -3.90 27.40 -10.58
CA LEU A 152 -4.56 26.30 -11.30
C LEU A 152 -3.76 24.99 -11.18
N GLN A 153 -2.43 25.05 -11.37
CA GLN A 153 -1.55 23.90 -11.18
C GLN A 153 -1.63 23.37 -9.73
N ALA A 154 -1.63 24.25 -8.75
CA ALA A 154 -1.78 23.88 -7.33
C ALA A 154 -3.13 23.22 -7.03
N ARG A 155 -4.21 23.63 -7.70
CA ARG A 155 -5.50 22.95 -7.61
C ARG A 155 -5.44 21.54 -8.18
N PHE A 156 -4.88 21.34 -9.35
CA PHE A 156 -4.70 20.01 -9.94
C PHE A 156 -3.76 19.10 -9.12
N ALA A 157 -2.80 19.68 -8.39
CA ALA A 157 -1.93 18.92 -7.49
C ALA A 157 -2.71 18.13 -6.43
N LYS A 158 -3.91 18.58 -6.04
CA LYS A 158 -4.81 17.89 -5.09
C LYS A 158 -5.35 16.57 -5.63
N VAL A 159 -5.39 16.37 -6.95
CA VAL A 159 -5.90 15.14 -7.59
C VAL A 159 -4.80 14.28 -8.18
N LEU A 160 -3.56 14.77 -8.23
CA LEU A 160 -2.38 14.04 -8.69
C LEU A 160 -1.82 13.08 -7.62
N GLY A 161 -1.12 12.05 -8.06
CA GLY A 161 -0.46 11.09 -7.19
C GLY A 161 -1.41 10.34 -6.26
N SER A 162 -0.93 9.97 -5.09
CA SER A 162 -1.69 9.22 -4.06
C SER A 162 -2.58 10.15 -3.22
N ALA A 163 -3.56 10.80 -3.83
CA ALA A 163 -4.43 11.79 -3.18
C ALA A 163 -5.42 11.15 -2.17
N VAL A 164 -5.84 9.91 -2.38
CA VAL A 164 -6.92 9.25 -1.62
C VAL A 164 -6.44 8.64 -0.31
N ASN A 165 -5.38 7.84 -0.35
CA ASN A 165 -4.91 7.10 0.83
C ASN A 165 -4.59 7.97 2.05
N PRO A 166 -3.93 9.15 1.91
CA PRO A 166 -3.64 10.01 3.06
C PRO A 166 -4.88 10.53 3.77
N VAL A 167 -6.01 10.65 3.06
CA VAL A 167 -7.29 11.13 3.61
C VAL A 167 -8.02 10.03 4.37
N LEU A 168 -7.98 8.78 3.88
CA LEU A 168 -8.79 7.69 4.40
C LEU A 168 -8.11 6.87 5.50
N ARG A 169 -6.77 6.84 5.56
CA ARG A 169 -6.02 5.99 6.50
C ARG A 169 -5.92 6.60 7.89
N GLU A 170 -7.06 6.75 8.56
CA GLU A 170 -7.19 7.20 9.95
C GLU A 170 -7.14 6.01 10.95
N GLY A 171 -6.44 4.94 10.61
CA GLY A 171 -6.25 3.76 11.43
C GLY A 171 -4.94 3.05 11.13
N ASN A 172 -4.53 2.17 12.04
CA ASN A 172 -3.39 1.28 11.82
C ASN A 172 -3.82 0.07 10.98
N SER A 173 -2.87 -0.61 10.33
CA SER A 173 -3.22 -1.73 9.45
C SER A 173 -3.28 -3.06 10.19
N ASP A 174 -4.24 -3.90 9.82
CA ASP A 174 -4.33 -5.33 10.14
C ASP A 174 -4.29 -6.12 8.84
N ARG A 175 -3.14 -6.69 8.50
CA ARG A 175 -2.92 -7.47 7.29
C ARG A 175 -2.79 -8.95 7.61
N ARG A 176 -3.63 -9.77 6.97
CA ARG A 176 -3.68 -11.22 7.20
C ARG A 176 -4.34 -11.94 6.03
N ALA A 177 -4.09 -13.23 5.89
CA ALA A 177 -4.85 -14.05 4.96
C ALA A 177 -6.30 -14.23 5.45
N ALA A 178 -7.26 -14.20 4.53
CA ALA A 178 -8.62 -14.64 4.83
C ALA A 178 -8.61 -16.15 5.15
N ALA A 179 -9.52 -16.60 6.02
CA ALA A 179 -9.55 -17.99 6.45
C ALA A 179 -9.76 -18.97 5.29
N SER A 180 -10.67 -18.64 4.37
CA SER A 180 -10.91 -19.39 3.13
C SER A 180 -9.67 -19.48 2.22
N VAL A 181 -8.96 -18.35 2.05
CA VAL A 181 -7.73 -18.29 1.23
C VAL A 181 -6.64 -19.16 1.84
N LYS A 182 -6.46 -19.11 3.18
CA LYS A 182 -5.49 -19.94 3.89
C LYS A 182 -5.81 -21.43 3.76
N ARG A 183 -7.07 -21.81 3.98
CA ARG A 183 -7.53 -23.21 3.81
C ARG A 183 -7.28 -23.73 2.40
N PHE A 184 -7.63 -22.91 1.39
CA PHE A 184 -7.38 -23.24 0.00
C PHE A 184 -5.88 -23.37 -0.31
N GLY A 185 -5.05 -22.42 0.14
CA GLY A 185 -3.59 -22.43 -0.09
C GLY A 185 -2.92 -23.67 0.50
N ARG A 186 -3.35 -24.13 1.68
CA ARG A 186 -2.85 -25.39 2.29
C ARG A 186 -3.23 -26.63 1.49
N LYS A 187 -4.46 -26.69 0.98
CA LYS A 187 -4.92 -27.83 0.14
C LYS A 187 -4.31 -27.80 -1.27
N ASN A 188 -4.03 -26.62 -1.79
CA ASN A 188 -3.55 -26.37 -3.14
C ASN A 188 -2.29 -25.48 -3.08
N PRO A 189 -1.17 -26.00 -2.54
CA PRO A 189 0.05 -25.24 -2.38
C PRO A 189 0.60 -24.77 -3.73
N HIS A 190 1.01 -23.51 -3.80
CA HIS A 190 1.65 -22.99 -5.01
C HIS A 190 3.00 -23.66 -5.25
N LYS A 191 3.39 -23.78 -6.52
CA LYS A 191 4.63 -24.45 -6.94
C LYS A 191 5.74 -23.46 -7.31
N LEU A 192 5.68 -22.24 -6.78
CA LEU A 192 6.62 -21.18 -7.16
C LEU A 192 7.95 -21.27 -6.40
N MET A 193 7.96 -21.92 -5.23
CA MET A 193 9.17 -22.07 -4.42
C MET A 193 10.21 -22.92 -5.11
N LYS A 194 11.43 -22.39 -5.25
CA LYS A 194 12.58 -23.13 -5.78
C LYS A 194 13.38 -23.75 -4.62
N PRO A 195 14.02 -24.91 -4.83
CA PRO A 195 14.90 -25.50 -3.83
C PRO A 195 16.02 -24.54 -3.42
N TRP A 196 16.36 -24.53 -2.14
CA TRP A 196 17.51 -23.82 -1.61
C TRP A 196 18.72 -24.74 -1.56
N PRO A 197 19.80 -24.46 -2.34
CA PRO A 197 21.06 -25.19 -2.21
C PRO A 197 21.72 -24.88 -0.86
N SER A 198 22.24 -25.90 -0.20
CA SER A 198 22.98 -25.73 1.07
C SER A 198 24.30 -25.00 0.88
N ASP A 199 24.85 -25.03 -0.33
CA ASP A 199 26.10 -24.38 -0.74
C ASP A 199 25.89 -23.01 -1.41
N SER A 200 24.65 -22.48 -1.40
CA SER A 200 24.35 -21.17 -1.96
C SER A 200 25.22 -20.07 -1.35
N LYS A 201 25.85 -19.28 -2.21
CA LYS A 201 26.65 -18.09 -1.85
C LYS A 201 25.79 -16.82 -1.69
N SER A 202 24.49 -16.92 -1.96
CA SER A 202 23.57 -15.77 -1.89
C SER A 202 23.52 -15.16 -0.49
N GLN A 203 23.55 -13.84 -0.42
CA GLN A 203 23.57 -13.10 0.85
C GLN A 203 23.08 -11.68 0.69
N VAL A 204 22.71 -11.08 1.81
CA VAL A 204 22.43 -9.64 1.90
C VAL A 204 23.71 -8.93 2.38
N ALA A 205 24.08 -7.88 1.67
CA ALA A 205 25.15 -6.98 2.08
C ALA A 205 24.58 -5.64 2.54
N HIS A 206 25.05 -5.13 3.66
CA HIS A 206 24.69 -3.82 4.22
C HIS A 206 25.90 -3.10 4.79
N MET A 207 25.78 -1.81 4.98
CA MET A 207 26.81 -1.01 5.64
C MET A 207 26.91 -1.40 7.11
N THR A 208 28.11 -1.25 7.68
CA THR A 208 28.39 -1.49 9.12
C THR A 208 28.54 -0.18 9.88
N ASP A 209 28.75 0.92 9.17
CA ASP A 209 28.87 2.28 9.71
C ASP A 209 28.52 3.32 8.66
N GLY A 210 28.11 4.52 9.09
CA GLY A 210 27.77 5.64 8.20
C GLY A 210 26.41 5.52 7.52
N ASP A 211 25.60 4.53 7.87
CA ASP A 211 24.21 4.35 7.45
C ASP A 211 23.22 5.12 8.35
N PHE A 212 21.95 5.12 7.98
CA PHE A 212 20.92 5.80 8.77
C PHE A 212 20.79 5.20 10.17
N TYR A 213 20.82 3.87 10.30
CA TYR A 213 20.76 3.20 11.60
C TYR A 213 21.86 3.68 12.56
N GLY A 214 23.10 3.72 12.09
CA GLY A 214 24.27 4.05 12.94
C GLY A 214 24.31 5.51 13.38
N SER A 215 23.76 6.41 12.58
CA SER A 215 23.75 7.86 12.83
C SER A 215 22.49 8.36 13.55
N GLU A 216 21.43 7.55 13.62
CA GLU A 216 20.12 7.97 14.10
C GLU A 216 20.14 8.49 15.54
N LYS A 217 19.52 9.65 15.72
CA LYS A 217 19.19 10.25 17.02
C LYS A 217 17.71 10.49 17.09
N SER A 218 17.11 10.34 18.26
CA SER A 218 15.66 10.49 18.44
C SER A 218 15.33 11.13 19.77
N VAL A 219 14.20 11.83 19.83
CA VAL A 219 13.69 12.44 21.05
C VAL A 219 12.16 12.50 21.03
N THR A 220 11.54 12.26 22.18
CA THR A 220 10.13 12.53 22.40
C THR A 220 9.95 13.97 22.86
N VAL A 221 9.09 14.76 22.16
CA VAL A 221 8.78 16.14 22.56
C VAL A 221 7.70 16.16 23.66
N ASN A 222 8.01 16.84 24.77
CA ASN A 222 7.08 16.90 25.91
C ASN A 222 5.88 17.82 25.64
N ASN A 223 6.11 18.92 24.92
CA ASN A 223 5.09 19.93 24.61
C ASN A 223 4.97 20.13 23.10
N ALA A 224 3.78 20.47 22.64
CA ALA A 224 3.59 20.84 21.25
C ALA A 224 4.43 22.09 20.90
N CYS A 225 5.15 22.05 19.78
CA CYS A 225 6.01 23.12 19.31
C CYS A 225 6.11 23.10 17.79
N ASN A 226 6.67 24.17 17.21
CA ASN A 226 7.12 24.12 15.84
C ASN A 226 8.63 23.99 15.81
N VAL A 227 9.14 23.28 14.83
CA VAL A 227 10.58 23.17 14.58
C VAL A 227 10.91 23.63 13.17
N ARG A 228 12.11 24.16 13.01
CA ARG A 228 12.74 24.41 11.71
C ARG A 228 13.95 23.51 11.52
N PHE A 229 14.27 23.23 10.28
CA PHE A 229 15.47 22.52 9.87
C PHE A 229 16.45 23.53 9.31
N GLU A 230 17.66 23.56 9.87
CA GLU A 230 18.69 24.51 9.45
C GLU A 230 20.02 23.83 9.23
N PHE A 231 20.73 24.25 8.20
CA PHE A 231 22.10 23.87 7.94
C PHE A 231 23.03 24.99 8.42
N VAL A 232 24.01 24.63 9.23
CA VAL A 232 25.06 25.53 9.73
C VAL A 232 26.39 25.09 9.13
N ALA A 233 26.92 25.86 8.19
CA ALA A 233 28.21 25.57 7.59
C ALA A 233 29.37 25.78 8.62
N ASP A 234 30.46 25.01 8.46
CA ASP A 234 31.62 25.11 9.37
C ASP A 234 32.16 26.55 9.47
N ASN A 235 32.11 27.32 8.38
CA ASN A 235 32.61 28.70 8.32
C ASN A 235 31.63 29.67 7.62
N GLY A 236 30.32 29.45 7.74
CA GLY A 236 29.35 30.18 6.95
C GLY A 236 28.03 30.52 7.67
N PRO A 237 27.15 31.20 6.99
CA PRO A 237 25.84 31.56 7.49
C PRO A 237 24.96 30.34 7.71
N ILE A 238 23.89 30.50 8.52
CA ILE A 238 22.83 29.53 8.67
C ILE A 238 21.93 29.57 7.45
N THR A 239 21.67 28.42 6.85
CA THR A 239 20.70 28.25 5.75
C THR A 239 19.48 27.48 6.27
N ILE A 240 18.29 28.05 6.13
CA ILE A 240 17.05 27.38 6.50
C ILE A 240 16.69 26.39 5.39
N LEU A 241 16.64 25.09 5.74
CA LEU A 241 16.25 24.01 4.83
C LEU A 241 14.73 23.84 4.82
N LYS A 242 14.08 24.05 5.98
CA LYS A 242 12.63 24.07 6.13
C LYS A 242 12.25 24.98 7.30
N GLU A 243 11.38 25.93 7.02
CA GLU A 243 11.05 26.97 8.01
C GLU A 243 10.19 26.46 9.15
N LYS A 244 9.24 25.55 8.88
CA LYS A 244 8.27 25.14 9.90
C LYS A 244 7.78 23.72 9.72
N THR A 245 7.80 22.97 10.83
CA THR A 245 7.13 21.67 10.99
C THR A 245 6.50 21.63 12.38
N GLY A 246 5.19 21.42 12.45
CA GLY A 246 4.48 21.28 13.73
C GLY A 246 4.72 19.90 14.35
N LEU A 247 5.01 19.89 15.66
CA LEU A 247 5.08 18.68 16.48
C LEU A 247 4.01 18.73 17.57
N GLN A 248 3.38 17.60 17.82
CA GLN A 248 2.41 17.44 18.91
C GLN A 248 3.13 17.04 20.21
N ALA A 249 2.50 17.27 21.36
CA ALA A 249 2.99 16.74 22.62
C ALA A 249 3.03 15.20 22.58
N GLY A 250 4.15 14.62 23.05
CA GLY A 250 4.36 13.17 23.00
C GLY A 250 4.85 12.64 21.65
N GLU A 251 4.97 13.46 20.61
CA GLU A 251 5.46 13.03 19.31
C GLU A 251 6.95 12.73 19.35
N VAL A 252 7.36 11.67 18.67
CA VAL A 252 8.78 11.32 18.49
C VAL A 252 9.27 11.96 17.21
N ILE A 253 10.43 12.62 17.27
CA ILE A 253 11.15 13.11 16.08
C ILE A 253 12.55 12.55 16.09
N ASP A 254 13.02 12.14 14.91
CA ASP A 254 14.37 11.63 14.72
C ASP A 254 15.16 12.43 13.67
N ALA A 255 16.47 12.17 13.62
CA ALA A 255 17.38 12.69 12.63
C ALA A 255 18.46 11.64 12.34
N ALA A 256 18.62 11.28 11.09
CA ALA A 256 19.61 10.31 10.62
C ALA A 256 20.36 10.82 9.38
N VAL A 257 21.56 10.31 9.15
CA VAL A 257 22.41 10.70 8.02
C VAL A 257 23.02 9.47 7.36
N MET A 258 22.86 9.37 6.04
CA MET A 258 23.65 8.46 5.21
C MET A 258 24.94 9.18 4.77
N ASN A 259 26.07 8.68 5.21
CA ASN A 259 27.39 9.18 4.79
C ASN A 259 27.68 8.69 3.36
N VAL A 260 27.71 9.61 2.40
CA VAL A 260 27.85 9.26 0.99
C VAL A 260 29.21 8.68 0.66
N ARG A 261 30.29 9.05 1.35
CA ARG A 261 31.61 8.45 1.11
C ARG A 261 31.64 7.00 1.57
N ALA A 262 31.11 6.73 2.78
CA ALA A 262 30.98 5.36 3.28
C ALA A 262 30.08 4.52 2.36
N LEU A 263 28.97 5.09 1.89
CA LEU A 263 28.06 4.43 0.93
C LEU A 263 28.78 4.07 -0.37
N ARG A 264 29.55 4.98 -0.94
CA ARG A 264 30.30 4.74 -2.19
C ARG A 264 31.39 3.69 -2.00
N SER A 265 32.11 3.72 -0.85
CA SER A 265 33.09 2.68 -0.49
C SER A 265 32.40 1.33 -0.38
N PHE A 266 31.27 1.25 0.35
CA PHE A 266 30.48 0.04 0.45
C PHE A 266 30.10 -0.54 -0.92
N TYR A 267 29.62 0.29 -1.85
CA TYR A 267 29.29 -0.17 -3.21
C TYR A 267 30.52 -0.71 -3.93
N ALA A 268 31.66 -0.01 -3.88
CA ALA A 268 32.89 -0.46 -4.53
C ALA A 268 33.36 -1.82 -3.97
N ASP A 269 33.33 -1.99 -2.64
CA ASP A 269 33.71 -3.21 -1.97
C ASP A 269 32.79 -4.39 -2.37
N GLN A 270 31.48 -4.16 -2.45
CA GLN A 270 30.53 -5.22 -2.84
C GLN A 270 30.63 -5.57 -4.35
N ILE A 271 30.95 -4.63 -5.23
CA ILE A 271 31.20 -4.89 -6.66
C ILE A 271 32.42 -5.81 -6.80
N GLU A 272 33.53 -5.52 -6.13
CA GLU A 272 34.72 -6.36 -6.16
C GLU A 272 34.46 -7.74 -5.51
N ARG A 273 33.72 -7.77 -4.41
CA ARG A 273 33.34 -9.03 -3.76
C ARG A 273 32.47 -9.92 -4.67
N ALA A 274 31.44 -9.35 -5.29
CA ALA A 274 30.58 -10.11 -6.21
C ALA A 274 31.37 -10.68 -7.39
N LYS A 275 32.35 -9.92 -7.91
CA LYS A 275 33.25 -10.37 -8.95
C LYS A 275 34.14 -11.53 -8.49
N ASN A 276 34.74 -11.45 -7.31
CA ASN A 276 35.61 -12.48 -6.76
C ASN A 276 34.87 -13.77 -6.40
N ASP A 277 33.62 -13.63 -5.89
CA ASP A 277 32.76 -14.76 -5.54
C ASP A 277 32.05 -15.37 -6.75
N GLU A 278 32.16 -14.75 -7.94
CA GLU A 278 31.47 -15.13 -9.19
C GLU A 278 29.95 -15.23 -9.02
N VAL A 279 29.34 -14.20 -8.39
CA VAL A 279 27.90 -14.10 -8.17
C VAL A 279 27.35 -12.80 -8.72
N LEU A 280 26.04 -12.76 -8.95
CA LEU A 280 25.37 -11.54 -9.38
C LEU A 280 25.40 -10.48 -8.27
N LEU A 281 25.40 -9.22 -8.69
CA LEU A 281 25.17 -8.08 -7.81
C LEU A 281 23.78 -7.50 -8.07
N SER A 282 23.05 -7.20 -7.01
CA SER A 282 21.76 -6.51 -7.10
C SER A 282 21.63 -5.45 -5.99
N LEU A 283 20.94 -4.35 -6.31
CA LEU A 283 20.64 -3.29 -5.35
C LEU A 283 19.14 -3.32 -5.04
N HIS A 284 18.77 -3.19 -3.77
CA HIS A 284 17.39 -3.22 -3.30
C HIS A 284 17.13 -2.02 -2.38
N LEU A 285 16.22 -1.15 -2.79
CA LEU A 285 15.87 0.11 -2.13
C LEU A 285 14.34 0.28 -2.06
N LYS A 286 13.89 1.29 -1.33
CA LYS A 286 12.48 1.67 -1.20
C LYS A 286 12.17 2.97 -1.96
N ALA A 287 12.69 3.13 -3.17
CA ALA A 287 12.64 4.39 -3.93
C ALA A 287 11.24 4.93 -4.24
N THR A 288 10.20 4.09 -4.21
CA THR A 288 8.80 4.53 -4.41
C THR A 288 8.19 5.20 -3.19
N MET A 289 8.69 4.90 -1.99
CA MET A 289 8.27 5.54 -0.73
C MET A 289 9.27 6.61 -0.31
N MET A 290 10.57 6.29 -0.30
CA MET A 290 11.67 7.16 0.10
C MET A 290 12.19 7.94 -1.11
N LYS A 291 11.35 8.82 -1.64
CA LYS A 291 11.51 9.44 -2.97
C LYS A 291 12.65 10.46 -3.10
N VAL A 292 13.32 10.83 -2.01
CA VAL A 292 14.49 11.72 -2.04
C VAL A 292 15.75 10.94 -1.73
N SER A 293 15.81 10.22 -0.60
CA SER A 293 17.02 9.50 -0.18
C SER A 293 17.40 8.37 -1.14
N ASP A 294 16.44 7.53 -1.51
CA ASP A 294 16.75 6.28 -2.20
C ASP A 294 17.13 6.46 -3.68
N PRO A 295 16.53 7.36 -4.47
CA PRO A 295 17.06 7.68 -5.78
C PRO A 295 18.47 8.24 -5.77
N VAL A 296 18.88 9.01 -4.74
CA VAL A 296 20.24 9.51 -4.59
C VAL A 296 21.20 8.36 -4.26
N MET A 297 20.82 7.47 -3.34
CA MET A 297 21.59 6.26 -3.04
C MET A 297 21.76 5.36 -4.27
N PHE A 298 20.69 5.20 -5.05
CA PHE A 298 20.70 4.49 -6.32
C PHE A 298 21.68 5.13 -7.33
N GLY A 299 21.62 6.45 -7.49
CA GLY A 299 22.53 7.19 -8.37
C GLY A 299 24.01 7.05 -7.98
N HIS A 300 24.31 6.97 -6.68
CA HIS A 300 25.65 6.67 -6.22
C HIS A 300 26.12 5.26 -6.61
N CYS A 301 25.23 4.26 -6.56
CA CYS A 301 25.55 2.90 -7.04
C CYS A 301 25.84 2.90 -8.54
N VAL A 302 24.98 3.55 -9.34
CA VAL A 302 25.19 3.73 -10.79
C VAL A 302 26.52 4.40 -11.06
N SER A 303 26.83 5.51 -10.35
CA SER A 303 28.09 6.25 -10.53
C SER A 303 29.34 5.44 -10.16
N VAL A 304 29.24 4.55 -9.17
CA VAL A 304 30.38 3.70 -8.77
C VAL A 304 30.53 2.55 -9.75
N PHE A 305 29.44 1.89 -10.14
CA PHE A 305 29.49 0.75 -11.06
C PHE A 305 30.02 1.17 -12.45
N TYR A 306 29.60 2.33 -12.98
CA TYR A 306 30.00 2.85 -14.29
C TYR A 306 31.03 3.98 -14.18
N GLN A 307 31.85 4.00 -13.13
CA GLN A 307 32.78 5.09 -12.83
C GLN A 307 33.72 5.42 -14.00
N ASP A 308 34.21 4.41 -14.69
CA ASP A 308 35.14 4.58 -15.81
C ASP A 308 34.49 5.34 -16.97
N VAL A 309 33.22 5.03 -17.27
CA VAL A 309 32.42 5.74 -18.30
C VAL A 309 32.16 7.18 -17.89
N PHE A 310 31.70 7.41 -16.66
CA PHE A 310 31.41 8.76 -16.18
C PHE A 310 32.67 9.63 -16.07
N THR A 311 33.82 9.05 -15.74
CA THR A 311 35.10 9.77 -15.67
C THR A 311 35.60 10.11 -17.05
N LYS A 312 35.62 9.17 -18.00
CA LYS A 312 36.10 9.37 -19.38
C LYS A 312 35.25 10.38 -20.16
N HIS A 313 33.94 10.37 -19.94
CA HIS A 313 32.97 11.20 -20.67
C HIS A 313 32.35 12.32 -19.82
N ALA A 314 33.04 12.79 -18.77
CA ALA A 314 32.48 13.71 -17.76
C ALA A 314 31.90 15.00 -18.38
N GLU A 315 32.59 15.62 -19.31
CA GLU A 315 32.12 16.86 -19.98
C GLU A 315 30.83 16.59 -20.79
N VAL A 316 30.81 15.50 -21.55
CA VAL A 316 29.61 15.11 -22.34
C VAL A 316 28.42 14.84 -21.44
N MET A 317 28.62 14.11 -20.32
CA MET A 317 27.54 13.85 -19.36
C MET A 317 26.98 15.14 -18.76
N LYS A 318 27.86 16.10 -18.48
CA LYS A 318 27.47 17.42 -17.96
C LYS A 318 26.70 18.25 -19.00
N GLU A 319 27.16 18.28 -20.24
CA GLU A 319 26.48 18.98 -21.35
C GLU A 319 25.10 18.43 -21.62
N LEU A 320 24.95 17.11 -21.59
CA LEU A 320 23.65 16.42 -21.75
C LEU A 320 22.76 16.54 -20.51
N GLY A 321 23.26 17.00 -19.37
CA GLY A 321 22.53 17.07 -18.12
C GLY A 321 22.08 15.68 -17.62
N VAL A 322 22.96 14.67 -17.71
CA VAL A 322 22.65 13.31 -17.25
C VAL A 322 22.49 13.29 -15.74
N ASN A 323 21.33 12.83 -15.27
CA ASN A 323 21.05 12.63 -13.86
C ASN A 323 21.14 11.13 -13.50
N VAL A 324 22.22 10.73 -12.87
CA VAL A 324 22.48 9.33 -12.47
C VAL A 324 21.40 8.75 -11.55
N ASN A 325 20.66 9.58 -10.83
CA ASN A 325 19.56 9.14 -9.97
C ASN A 325 18.39 8.52 -10.74
N ASN A 326 18.31 8.76 -12.05
CA ASN A 326 17.33 8.15 -12.95
C ASN A 326 17.83 6.86 -13.62
N GLY A 327 19.08 6.48 -13.35
CA GLY A 327 19.66 5.23 -13.81
C GLY A 327 20.22 5.24 -15.23
N LEU A 328 20.65 4.06 -15.66
CA LEU A 328 21.28 3.87 -16.97
C LEU A 328 20.32 4.14 -18.15
N SER A 329 19.02 3.98 -17.95
CA SER A 329 18.02 4.30 -18.99
C SER A 329 18.02 5.77 -19.37
N GLU A 330 18.25 6.67 -18.42
CA GLU A 330 18.41 8.11 -18.75
C GLU A 330 19.69 8.35 -19.53
N LEU A 331 20.79 7.72 -19.16
CA LEU A 331 22.04 7.83 -19.90
C LEU A 331 21.83 7.43 -21.37
N TYR A 332 21.22 6.26 -21.64
CA TYR A 332 20.93 5.82 -23.02
C TYR A 332 20.03 6.81 -23.77
N THR A 333 19.00 7.34 -23.10
CA THR A 333 18.11 8.34 -23.70
C THR A 333 18.87 9.61 -24.10
N LYS A 334 19.73 10.11 -23.21
CA LYS A 334 20.49 11.35 -23.42
C LYS A 334 21.56 11.21 -24.51
N ILE A 335 22.34 10.13 -24.50
CA ILE A 335 23.36 9.88 -25.52
C ILE A 335 22.77 9.61 -26.90
N GLY A 336 21.49 9.19 -26.97
CA GLY A 336 20.74 9.05 -28.23
C GLY A 336 20.69 10.36 -29.06
N ASN A 337 20.90 11.52 -28.43
CA ASN A 337 20.95 12.83 -29.09
C ASN A 337 22.35 13.18 -29.62
N LEU A 338 23.37 12.36 -29.40
CA LEU A 338 24.73 12.57 -29.85
C LEU A 338 24.93 12.06 -31.30
N PRO A 339 25.98 12.56 -31.99
CA PRO A 339 26.43 11.93 -33.24
C PRO A 339 26.76 10.45 -33.06
N ASP A 340 26.41 9.62 -34.06
CA ASP A 340 26.52 8.17 -34.00
C ASP A 340 27.88 7.65 -33.50
N ALA A 341 28.98 8.24 -33.99
CA ALA A 341 30.34 7.86 -33.59
C ALA A 341 30.60 8.07 -32.10
N LYS A 342 30.12 9.19 -31.53
CA LYS A 342 30.30 9.47 -30.09
C LYS A 342 29.39 8.63 -29.22
N ARG A 343 28.15 8.41 -29.68
CA ARG A 343 27.24 7.47 -29.02
C ARG A 343 27.83 6.05 -28.95
N ALA A 344 28.31 5.53 -30.10
CA ALA A 344 28.91 4.20 -30.19
C ALA A 344 30.17 4.06 -29.30
N GLU A 345 30.97 5.12 -29.16
CA GLU A 345 32.10 5.11 -28.22
C GLU A 345 31.65 4.91 -26.77
N ILE A 346 30.64 5.67 -26.32
CA ILE A 346 30.13 5.58 -24.95
C ILE A 346 29.49 4.20 -24.71
N GLU A 347 28.69 3.70 -25.66
CA GLU A 347 28.08 2.38 -25.58
C GLU A 347 29.14 1.27 -25.51
N ALA A 348 30.25 1.37 -26.29
CA ALA A 348 31.36 0.42 -26.20
C ALA A 348 32.06 0.44 -24.83
N ASP A 349 32.23 1.63 -24.24
CA ASP A 349 32.80 1.77 -22.90
C ASP A 349 31.87 1.14 -21.84
N ILE A 350 30.54 1.30 -21.97
CA ILE A 350 29.56 0.62 -21.09
C ILE A 350 29.70 -0.89 -21.23
N GLN A 351 29.83 -1.42 -22.46
CA GLN A 351 30.04 -2.85 -22.68
C GLN A 351 31.38 -3.34 -22.10
N THR A 352 32.37 -2.47 -22.04
CA THR A 352 33.66 -2.78 -21.40
C THR A 352 33.50 -2.91 -19.88
N VAL A 353 32.67 -2.06 -19.25
CA VAL A 353 32.35 -2.18 -17.82
C VAL A 353 31.69 -3.54 -17.50
N TYR A 354 30.73 -3.99 -18.31
CA TYR A 354 30.12 -5.32 -18.13
C TYR A 354 31.11 -6.49 -18.24
N LYS A 355 32.19 -6.34 -19.02
CA LYS A 355 33.23 -7.36 -19.16
C LYS A 355 34.25 -7.36 -18.02
N THR A 356 34.42 -6.23 -17.34
CA THR A 356 35.49 -6.03 -16.34
C THR A 356 34.99 -6.04 -14.91
N ARG A 357 33.69 -5.80 -14.67
CA ARG A 357 33.03 -5.82 -13.35
C ARG A 357 32.32 -7.16 -13.12
N CYS A 358 31.65 -7.28 -11.97
CA CYS A 358 30.73 -8.39 -11.72
C CYS A 358 29.48 -8.31 -12.62
N GLU A 359 28.81 -9.41 -12.83
CA GLU A 359 27.50 -9.43 -13.51
C GLU A 359 26.41 -8.81 -12.60
N LEU A 360 25.48 -8.09 -13.24
CA LEU A 360 24.32 -7.50 -12.58
C LEU A 360 23.09 -8.41 -12.73
N ALA A 361 22.25 -8.43 -11.70
CA ALA A 361 20.94 -9.03 -11.80
C ALA A 361 20.09 -8.35 -12.89
N MET A 362 19.40 -9.14 -13.70
CA MET A 362 18.62 -8.68 -14.84
C MET A 362 17.15 -8.48 -14.46
N VAL A 363 16.56 -7.45 -15.03
CA VAL A 363 15.10 -7.20 -15.02
C VAL A 363 14.49 -7.78 -16.30
N ASP A 364 15.18 -7.63 -17.42
CA ASP A 364 14.83 -8.20 -18.72
C ASP A 364 16.12 -8.57 -19.45
N SER A 365 16.52 -9.84 -19.36
CA SER A 365 17.74 -10.37 -19.98
C SER A 365 17.71 -10.24 -21.50
N SER A 366 16.54 -10.42 -22.12
CA SER A 366 16.35 -10.36 -23.57
C SER A 366 16.62 -8.95 -24.15
N LYS A 367 16.47 -7.91 -23.33
CA LYS A 367 16.71 -6.51 -23.68
C LYS A 367 17.96 -5.92 -23.05
N GLY A 368 18.72 -6.70 -22.29
CA GLY A 368 19.88 -6.22 -21.56
C GLY A 368 19.57 -5.23 -20.43
N ILE A 369 18.32 -5.25 -19.89
CA ILE A 369 17.90 -4.35 -18.83
C ILE A 369 18.31 -4.93 -17.49
N THR A 370 19.27 -4.28 -16.82
CA THR A 370 19.74 -4.64 -15.49
C THR A 370 18.94 -3.92 -14.40
N ASN A 371 19.13 -4.31 -13.17
CA ASN A 371 18.49 -3.64 -12.04
C ASN A 371 19.03 -2.23 -11.74
N LEU A 372 20.10 -1.77 -12.43
CA LEU A 372 20.60 -0.39 -12.38
C LEU A 372 20.06 0.52 -13.51
N HIS A 373 19.13 0.05 -14.32
CA HIS A 373 18.54 0.86 -15.40
C HIS A 373 17.57 1.93 -14.90
N LEU A 374 16.75 1.61 -13.91
CA LEU A 374 15.75 2.52 -13.32
C LEU A 374 15.65 2.31 -11.81
N PRO A 375 15.49 3.37 -10.99
CA PRO A 375 15.31 3.22 -9.55
C PRO A 375 14.05 2.43 -9.17
N ASN A 376 13.02 2.40 -10.03
CA ASN A 376 11.81 1.61 -9.82
C ASN A 376 12.01 0.09 -10.06
N ASN A 377 13.14 -0.33 -10.60
CA ASN A 377 13.48 -1.74 -10.78
C ASN A 377 14.02 -2.41 -9.50
N VAL A 378 14.24 -1.64 -8.45
CA VAL A 378 14.93 -2.09 -7.22
C VAL A 378 14.06 -1.98 -5.97
N ILE A 379 12.74 -2.09 -6.10
CA ILE A 379 11.81 -1.99 -4.97
C ILE A 379 11.95 -3.22 -4.07
N ILE A 380 12.49 -3.02 -2.88
CA ILE A 380 12.90 -4.07 -1.94
C ILE A 380 11.77 -5.02 -1.53
N ASP A 381 10.59 -4.51 -1.25
CA ASP A 381 9.42 -5.29 -0.83
C ASP A 381 8.84 -6.16 -1.95
N ALA A 382 9.10 -5.82 -3.22
CA ALA A 382 8.75 -6.65 -4.35
C ALA A 382 9.86 -7.65 -4.73
N SER A 383 11.14 -7.22 -4.69
CA SER A 383 12.28 -7.98 -5.21
C SER A 383 12.85 -8.99 -4.22
N MET A 384 13.01 -8.64 -2.94
CA MET A 384 13.62 -9.55 -1.95
C MET A 384 12.78 -10.80 -1.66
N PRO A 385 11.44 -10.75 -1.55
CA PRO A 385 10.62 -11.96 -1.45
C PRO A 385 10.78 -12.90 -2.64
N VAL A 386 10.98 -12.36 -3.84
CA VAL A 386 11.23 -13.16 -5.06
C VAL A 386 12.60 -13.82 -4.99
N VAL A 387 13.64 -13.12 -4.54
CA VAL A 387 14.97 -13.72 -4.31
C VAL A 387 14.86 -14.93 -3.38
N ILE A 388 14.16 -14.79 -2.26
CA ILE A 388 13.98 -15.88 -1.30
C ILE A 388 13.17 -17.03 -1.91
N ARG A 389 12.08 -16.74 -2.61
CA ARG A 389 11.24 -17.72 -3.30
C ARG A 389 12.03 -18.51 -4.35
N ASP A 390 12.92 -17.86 -5.07
CA ASP A 390 13.69 -18.44 -6.16
C ASP A 390 15.02 -19.10 -5.68
N GLY A 391 15.10 -19.45 -4.38
CA GLY A 391 16.23 -20.18 -3.80
C GLY A 391 17.47 -19.31 -3.59
N GLY A 392 17.27 -18.01 -3.31
CA GLY A 392 18.34 -17.03 -3.11
C GLY A 392 18.89 -16.45 -4.41
N ARG A 393 18.33 -16.78 -5.56
CA ARG A 393 18.90 -16.49 -6.86
C ARG A 393 18.13 -15.43 -7.63
N MET A 394 18.83 -14.77 -8.54
CA MET A 394 18.27 -13.83 -9.51
C MET A 394 18.68 -14.21 -10.94
N TRP A 395 17.96 -13.65 -11.90
CA TRP A 395 18.25 -13.86 -13.32
C TRP A 395 19.53 -13.15 -13.73
N GLY A 396 20.45 -13.86 -14.38
CA GLY A 396 21.66 -13.33 -14.96
C GLY A 396 21.51 -12.93 -16.43
N PRO A 397 22.58 -12.39 -17.04
CA PRO A 397 22.60 -12.03 -18.48
C PRO A 397 22.40 -13.23 -19.42
N ASP A 398 22.72 -14.43 -18.96
CA ASP A 398 22.56 -15.69 -19.70
C ASP A 398 21.13 -16.30 -19.61
N ASP A 399 20.18 -15.54 -19.04
CA ASP A 399 18.80 -15.97 -18.80
C ASP A 399 18.68 -17.22 -17.90
N ARG A 400 19.58 -17.29 -16.90
CA ARG A 400 19.58 -18.35 -15.86
C ARG A 400 19.60 -17.72 -14.46
N LEU A 401 19.23 -18.53 -13.49
CA LEU A 401 19.25 -18.15 -12.07
C LEU A 401 20.65 -18.39 -11.46
N HIS A 402 21.24 -17.35 -10.90
CA HIS A 402 22.53 -17.37 -10.22
C HIS A 402 22.43 -16.83 -8.80
N ASP A 403 23.34 -17.30 -7.95
CA ASP A 403 23.52 -16.75 -6.61
C ASP A 403 23.82 -15.24 -6.67
N THR A 404 23.43 -14.51 -5.65
CA THR A 404 23.38 -13.05 -5.71
C THR A 404 23.83 -12.42 -4.39
N ILE A 405 24.64 -11.38 -4.47
CA ILE A 405 24.80 -10.40 -3.38
C ILE A 405 23.72 -9.34 -3.53
N ALA A 406 22.74 -9.38 -2.62
CA ALA A 406 21.66 -8.39 -2.56
C ALA A 406 22.10 -7.23 -1.63
N MET A 407 22.40 -6.08 -2.21
CA MET A 407 22.81 -4.89 -1.43
C MET A 407 21.56 -4.16 -0.90
N ILE A 408 21.51 -4.00 0.42
CA ILE A 408 20.54 -3.17 1.14
C ILE A 408 21.37 -2.26 2.05
N PRO A 409 21.76 -1.04 1.61
CA PRO A 409 22.79 -0.24 2.28
C PRO A 409 22.50 0.05 3.74
N ASP A 410 21.28 0.48 4.07
CA ASP A 410 20.87 0.76 5.46
C ASP A 410 20.57 -0.54 6.21
N ARG A 411 21.30 -0.79 7.30
CA ARG A 411 21.13 -2.01 8.10
C ARG A 411 19.90 -2.03 8.99
N SER A 412 19.10 -0.96 9.05
CA SER A 412 17.90 -0.91 9.91
C SER A 412 17.06 -2.18 9.80
N TYR A 413 16.87 -2.68 8.58
CA TYR A 413 16.06 -3.86 8.30
C TYR A 413 16.70 -4.87 7.33
N ALA A 414 17.89 -4.61 6.82
CA ALA A 414 18.58 -5.49 5.87
C ALA A 414 18.79 -6.90 6.45
N THR A 415 19.08 -6.98 7.74
CA THR A 415 19.39 -8.21 8.45
C THR A 415 18.23 -9.19 8.57
N ILE A 416 16.97 -8.75 8.40
CA ILE A 416 15.82 -9.68 8.38
C ILE A 416 15.89 -10.61 7.18
N TYR A 417 16.19 -10.08 6.00
CA TYR A 417 16.31 -10.89 4.78
C TYR A 417 17.53 -11.83 4.83
N GLN A 418 18.66 -11.36 5.39
CA GLN A 418 19.81 -12.24 5.64
C GLN A 418 19.43 -13.41 6.54
N THR A 419 18.65 -13.15 7.60
CA THR A 419 18.21 -14.20 8.53
C THR A 419 17.28 -15.23 7.83
N VAL A 420 16.40 -14.78 6.93
CA VAL A 420 15.56 -15.71 6.13
C VAL A 420 16.43 -16.54 5.19
N ILE A 421 17.44 -15.94 4.54
CA ILE A 421 18.38 -16.64 3.68
C ILE A 421 19.13 -17.73 4.46
N GLU A 422 19.64 -17.40 5.64
CA GLU A 422 20.32 -18.35 6.54
C GLU A 422 19.39 -19.48 6.97
N ASP A 423 18.16 -19.17 7.35
CA ASP A 423 17.15 -20.18 7.70
C ASP A 423 16.86 -21.13 6.55
N CYS A 424 16.63 -20.58 5.35
CA CYS A 424 16.36 -21.39 4.16
C CYS A 424 17.58 -22.23 3.74
N ARG A 425 18.80 -21.74 3.88
CA ARG A 425 20.03 -22.49 3.62
C ARG A 425 20.20 -23.66 4.59
N ASN A 426 19.85 -23.46 5.86
CA ASN A 426 20.01 -24.48 6.91
C ASN A 426 18.86 -25.49 6.93
N HIS A 427 17.64 -25.09 6.59
CA HIS A 427 16.44 -25.92 6.76
C HIS A 427 15.70 -26.19 5.46
N GLY A 428 16.20 -25.68 4.33
CA GLY A 428 15.53 -25.77 3.04
C GLY A 428 14.37 -24.79 2.85
N THR A 429 13.70 -24.92 1.74
CA THR A 429 12.53 -24.15 1.33
C THR A 429 11.36 -24.34 2.30
N PHE A 430 10.53 -23.31 2.48
CA PHE A 430 9.25 -23.44 3.18
C PHE A 430 8.26 -24.25 2.37
N ASP A 431 7.45 -25.05 3.06
CA ASP A 431 6.34 -25.79 2.44
C ASP A 431 5.03 -25.01 2.65
N PRO A 432 4.43 -24.46 1.58
CA PRO A 432 3.16 -23.73 1.68
C PRO A 432 1.98 -24.56 2.19
N ALA A 433 2.04 -25.89 2.11
CA ALA A 433 0.99 -26.77 2.61
C ALA A 433 0.95 -26.84 4.14
N THR A 434 2.11 -26.71 4.78
CA THR A 434 2.25 -26.97 6.23
C THR A 434 2.65 -25.74 7.04
N MET A 435 3.20 -24.71 6.39
CA MET A 435 3.68 -23.52 7.12
C MET A 435 2.56 -22.73 7.80
N GLY A 436 2.89 -22.10 8.93
CA GLY A 436 2.04 -21.13 9.59
C GLY A 436 2.02 -19.79 8.86
N SER A 437 1.19 -18.88 9.34
CA SER A 437 1.08 -17.52 8.81
C SER A 437 1.73 -16.49 9.73
N VAL A 438 2.22 -15.39 9.15
CA VAL A 438 2.60 -14.19 9.89
C VAL A 438 1.67 -13.05 9.50
N ALA A 439 0.66 -12.80 10.35
CA ALA A 439 -0.17 -11.61 10.23
C ALA A 439 0.64 -10.37 10.63
N ASN A 440 0.22 -9.18 10.16
CA ASN A 440 0.90 -7.93 10.49
C ASN A 440 -0.06 -6.89 11.06
N VAL A 441 0.34 -6.30 12.19
CA VAL A 441 -0.25 -5.08 12.76
C VAL A 441 0.74 -3.95 12.54
N GLY A 442 0.43 -3.05 11.60
CA GLY A 442 1.34 -2.01 11.11
C GLY A 442 0.98 -0.62 11.61
N LEU A 443 1.96 0.11 12.14
CA LEU A 443 1.82 1.52 12.53
C LEU A 443 1.73 2.40 11.28
N MET A 444 0.56 2.98 11.03
CA MET A 444 0.31 3.72 9.79
C MET A 444 -0.68 4.89 9.97
N ALA A 445 -1.47 4.88 11.06
CA ALA A 445 -2.54 5.85 11.26
C ALA A 445 -2.02 7.29 11.20
N GLN A 446 -2.78 8.17 10.54
CA GLN A 446 -2.49 9.61 10.45
C GLN A 446 -1.07 9.93 9.95
N LYS A 447 -0.51 9.08 9.11
CA LYS A 447 0.91 9.15 8.69
C LYS A 447 1.85 9.17 9.90
N ALA A 448 1.60 8.28 10.86
CA ALA A 448 2.29 8.26 12.14
C ALA A 448 3.80 8.19 11.98
N GLU A 449 4.26 7.40 11.03
CA GLU A 449 5.67 7.14 10.78
C GLU A 449 5.95 7.37 9.29
N GLU A 450 6.45 8.56 8.95
CA GLU A 450 6.71 8.98 7.57
C GLU A 450 8.20 8.94 7.24
N TYR A 451 8.69 7.79 6.83
CA TYR A 451 10.05 7.66 6.32
C TYR A 451 10.20 8.24 4.92
N GLY A 452 11.30 8.97 4.71
CA GLY A 452 11.67 9.50 3.40
C GLY A 452 10.74 10.59 2.88
N SER A 453 10.01 11.26 3.79
CA SER A 453 9.20 12.43 3.47
C SER A 453 10.06 13.48 2.74
N HIS A 454 9.59 13.94 1.58
CA HIS A 454 10.32 14.88 0.72
C HIS A 454 10.67 16.20 1.42
N ASP A 455 9.81 16.61 2.33
CA ASP A 455 9.90 17.88 3.01
C ASP A 455 10.82 17.87 4.25
N LYS A 456 11.35 16.70 4.60
CA LYS A 456 12.27 16.48 5.74
C LYS A 456 13.50 15.64 5.37
N THR A 457 13.76 15.48 4.10
CA THR A 457 14.93 14.77 3.56
C THR A 457 15.72 15.73 2.68
N PHE A 458 17.01 15.91 2.99
CA PHE A 458 17.86 16.92 2.35
C PHE A 458 19.21 16.33 1.99
N MET A 459 19.75 16.74 0.85
CA MET A 459 21.19 16.59 0.57
C MET A 459 21.94 17.74 1.23
N ALA A 460 22.97 17.43 2.02
CA ALA A 460 23.78 18.44 2.69
C ALA A 460 24.47 19.36 1.68
N PRO A 461 24.24 20.68 1.72
CA PRO A 461 24.78 21.62 0.73
C PRO A 461 26.28 21.86 0.90
N GLY A 462 26.83 21.49 2.08
CA GLY A 462 28.23 21.71 2.45
C GLY A 462 28.65 20.85 3.62
N ASN A 463 29.87 21.09 4.13
CA ASN A 463 30.32 20.54 5.40
C ASN A 463 29.77 21.39 6.53
N GLY A 464 29.31 20.75 7.61
CA GLY A 464 28.71 21.47 8.74
C GLY A 464 27.80 20.59 9.58
N MET A 465 26.73 21.19 10.06
CA MET A 465 25.75 20.59 10.94
C MET A 465 24.33 20.86 10.43
N ILE A 466 23.48 19.82 10.31
CA ILE A 466 22.04 20.01 10.17
C ILE A 466 21.39 19.88 11.54
N ARG A 467 20.60 20.87 11.93
CA ARG A 467 19.96 20.97 13.25
C ARG A 467 18.45 21.04 13.10
N ILE A 468 17.75 20.45 14.05
CA ILE A 468 16.32 20.62 14.27
C ILE A 468 16.17 21.52 15.50
N VAL A 469 15.60 22.71 15.28
CA VAL A 469 15.54 23.79 16.31
C VAL A 469 14.08 24.17 16.53
N ASP A 470 13.65 24.23 17.78
CA ASP A 470 12.30 24.63 18.14
C ASP A 470 12.09 26.18 18.07
N ASP A 471 10.85 26.61 18.25
CA ASP A 471 10.47 28.02 18.20
C ASP A 471 11.00 28.86 19.39
N THR A 472 11.56 28.22 20.43
CA THR A 472 12.31 28.87 21.50
C THR A 472 13.80 29.06 21.21
N GLY A 473 14.29 28.46 20.11
CA GLY A 473 15.71 28.44 19.74
C GLY A 473 16.50 27.26 20.32
N LYS A 474 15.84 26.33 21.02
CA LYS A 474 16.49 25.13 21.56
C LYS A 474 16.75 24.13 20.44
N ILE A 475 17.96 23.61 20.35
CA ILE A 475 18.34 22.52 19.46
C ILE A 475 17.83 21.22 20.05
N LEU A 476 16.88 20.57 19.37
CA LEU A 476 16.37 19.26 19.74
C LEU A 476 17.32 18.16 19.28
N LEU A 477 17.73 18.19 18.02
CA LEU A 477 18.63 17.22 17.40
C LEU A 477 19.63 17.94 16.50
N ALA A 478 20.84 17.37 16.38
CA ALA A 478 21.88 17.87 15.50
C ALA A 478 22.72 16.71 14.92
N GLN A 479 23.00 16.80 13.62
CA GLN A 479 23.77 15.80 12.87
C GLN A 479 24.92 16.46 12.11
N PRO A 480 26.17 16.00 12.29
CA PRO A 480 27.28 16.42 11.47
C PRO A 480 27.12 15.87 10.06
N VAL A 481 27.38 16.68 9.06
CA VAL A 481 27.24 16.29 7.66
C VAL A 481 28.43 16.79 6.83
N LYS A 482 28.74 16.06 5.77
CA LYS A 482 29.63 16.50 4.70
C LYS A 482 28.81 16.80 3.45
N LYS A 483 29.36 17.63 2.54
CA LYS A 483 28.70 17.96 1.29
C LYS A 483 28.25 16.68 0.56
N GLY A 484 26.95 16.62 0.24
CA GLY A 484 26.30 15.50 -0.46
C GLY A 484 25.76 14.40 0.45
N ASP A 485 26.09 14.39 1.75
CA ASP A 485 25.47 13.44 2.69
C ASP A 485 23.93 13.61 2.71
N ILE A 486 23.21 12.52 2.95
CA ILE A 486 21.75 12.52 2.90
C ILE A 486 21.23 12.57 4.33
N PHE A 487 20.64 13.69 4.71
CA PHE A 487 19.94 13.86 5.98
C PHE A 487 18.48 13.47 5.82
N ARG A 488 17.95 12.73 6.80
CA ARG A 488 16.55 12.32 6.88
C ARG A 488 15.99 12.51 8.28
N SER A 489 14.77 13.04 8.39
CA SER A 489 14.02 13.12 9.65
C SER A 489 12.66 12.47 9.50
N CYS A 490 12.22 11.76 10.53
CA CYS A 490 10.92 11.13 10.63
C CYS A 490 10.17 11.66 11.86
N GLN A 491 8.85 11.70 11.79
CA GLN A 491 7.95 12.01 12.90
C GLN A 491 7.07 10.80 13.17
N THR A 492 6.82 10.52 14.48
CA THR A 492 5.92 9.44 14.86
C THR A 492 4.96 9.93 15.95
N LYS A 493 3.68 10.03 15.58
CA LYS A 493 2.63 10.59 16.42
C LYS A 493 2.22 9.65 17.54
N ASP A 494 1.89 10.19 18.70
CA ASP A 494 1.62 9.42 19.90
C ASP A 494 0.26 8.69 19.88
N ALA A 495 -0.82 9.35 19.48
CA ALA A 495 -2.14 8.72 19.41
C ALA A 495 -2.21 7.48 18.49
N PRO A 496 -1.60 7.50 17.27
CA PRO A 496 -1.43 6.29 16.46
C PRO A 496 -0.67 5.17 17.16
N ILE A 497 0.35 5.46 17.96
CA ILE A 497 1.09 4.43 18.72
C ILE A 497 0.18 3.79 19.79
N GLN A 498 -0.62 4.57 20.49
CA GLN A 498 -1.59 4.05 21.48
C GLN A 498 -2.58 3.09 20.82
N ASP A 499 -3.16 3.48 19.68
CA ASP A 499 -4.10 2.65 18.94
C ASP A 499 -3.42 1.40 18.36
N TRP A 500 -2.18 1.50 17.89
CA TRP A 500 -1.38 0.38 17.39
C TRP A 500 -1.13 -0.68 18.48
N VAL A 501 -0.80 -0.27 19.71
CA VAL A 501 -0.66 -1.17 20.86
C VAL A 501 -2.00 -1.84 21.18
N LYS A 502 -3.10 -1.09 21.22
CA LYS A 502 -4.47 -1.62 21.41
C LYS A 502 -4.83 -2.64 20.34
N LEU A 503 -4.52 -2.35 19.08
CA LEU A 503 -4.79 -3.26 17.96
C LEU A 503 -3.99 -4.57 18.10
N ALA A 504 -2.72 -4.50 18.50
CA ALA A 504 -1.88 -5.68 18.75
C ALA A 504 -2.49 -6.57 19.86
N VAL A 505 -2.89 -5.99 20.99
CA VAL A 505 -3.56 -6.71 22.09
C VAL A 505 -4.85 -7.36 21.60
N ASN A 506 -5.68 -6.62 20.86
CA ASN A 506 -6.94 -7.15 20.33
C ASN A 506 -6.73 -8.32 19.37
N ARG A 507 -5.70 -8.24 18.52
CA ARG A 507 -5.38 -9.32 17.59
C ARG A 507 -4.82 -10.55 18.31
N ALA A 508 -3.92 -10.37 19.28
CA ALA A 508 -3.44 -11.46 20.12
C ALA A 508 -4.58 -12.17 20.83
N ARG A 509 -5.51 -11.43 21.42
CA ARG A 509 -6.70 -11.98 22.12
C ARG A 509 -7.63 -12.75 21.17
N ALA A 510 -7.86 -12.19 19.97
CA ALA A 510 -8.77 -12.79 18.99
C ALA A 510 -8.22 -14.09 18.38
N THR A 511 -6.91 -14.29 18.34
CA THR A 511 -6.26 -15.41 17.65
C THR A 511 -5.57 -16.39 18.57
N GLY A 512 -5.19 -15.97 19.79
CA GLY A 512 -4.31 -16.73 20.69
C GLY A 512 -2.85 -16.82 20.20
N ALA A 513 -2.51 -16.18 19.07
CA ALA A 513 -1.16 -16.19 18.54
C ALA A 513 -0.26 -15.15 19.25
N PRO A 514 1.03 -15.43 19.41
CA PRO A 514 1.98 -14.45 19.94
C PRO A 514 2.00 -13.17 19.11
N ALA A 515 1.97 -12.01 19.78
CA ALA A 515 2.14 -10.70 19.16
C ALA A 515 3.54 -10.15 19.50
N ILE A 516 4.35 -9.95 18.47
CA ILE A 516 5.74 -9.56 18.62
C ILE A 516 5.93 -8.13 18.11
N PHE A 517 6.27 -7.19 18.98
CA PHE A 517 6.72 -5.86 18.60
C PHE A 517 8.17 -5.94 18.09
N TRP A 518 8.38 -5.60 16.82
CA TRP A 518 9.69 -5.64 16.17
C TRP A 518 10.42 -4.33 16.40
N LEU A 519 11.06 -4.21 17.55
CA LEU A 519 11.72 -2.98 18.00
C LEU A 519 13.09 -3.31 18.59
N ASP A 520 14.12 -2.56 18.16
CA ASP A 520 15.50 -2.72 18.59
C ASP A 520 15.88 -1.64 19.63
N GLU A 521 16.11 -2.04 20.87
CA GLU A 521 16.52 -1.11 21.94
C GLU A 521 17.84 -0.35 21.63
N LYS A 522 18.64 -0.85 20.70
CA LYS A 522 19.88 -0.21 20.26
C LYS A 522 19.66 0.88 19.23
N ARG A 523 18.49 0.90 18.57
CA ARG A 523 18.11 1.92 17.62
C ARG A 523 17.46 3.10 18.36
N ALA A 524 17.91 4.33 18.10
CA ALA A 524 17.45 5.50 18.84
C ALA A 524 15.92 5.71 18.75
N HIS A 525 15.34 5.61 17.54
CA HIS A 525 13.90 5.68 17.32
C HIS A 525 13.16 4.60 18.09
N ASP A 526 13.56 3.35 17.93
CA ASP A 526 12.88 2.20 18.55
C ASP A 526 12.93 2.26 20.08
N LYS A 527 13.98 2.82 20.65
CA LYS A 527 14.07 3.04 22.11
C LYS A 527 12.97 3.93 22.63
N GLU A 528 12.65 5.03 21.93
CA GLU A 528 11.53 5.92 22.26
C GLU A 528 10.19 5.19 22.12
N ILE A 529 10.03 4.39 21.05
CA ILE A 529 8.81 3.61 20.81
C ILE A 529 8.65 2.50 21.86
N ILE A 530 9.71 1.80 22.27
CA ILE A 530 9.69 0.78 23.33
C ILE A 530 9.17 1.37 24.65
N ALA A 531 9.64 2.57 25.01
CA ALA A 531 9.18 3.24 26.22
C ALA A 531 7.65 3.50 26.17
N LYS A 532 7.15 3.92 25.03
CA LYS A 532 5.70 4.13 24.79
C LYS A 532 4.91 2.81 24.80
N VAL A 533 5.39 1.78 24.11
CA VAL A 533 4.75 0.45 24.08
C VAL A 533 4.61 -0.10 25.50
N LYS A 534 5.67 -0.07 26.31
CA LYS A 534 5.64 -0.51 27.72
C LYS A 534 4.61 0.27 28.53
N ARG A 535 4.55 1.60 28.33
CA ARG A 535 3.58 2.48 28.97
C ARG A 535 2.14 2.15 28.59
N TYR A 536 1.87 1.95 27.30
CA TYR A 536 0.50 1.75 26.81
C TYR A 536 0.00 0.33 26.98
N LEU A 537 0.87 -0.69 26.97
CA LEU A 537 0.47 -2.05 27.33
C LEU A 537 -0.11 -2.15 28.76
N ALA A 538 0.40 -1.32 29.68
CA ALA A 538 -0.14 -1.26 31.05
C ALA A 538 -1.61 -0.80 31.13
N ASN A 539 -2.14 -0.19 30.09
CA ASN A 539 -3.54 0.24 29.99
C ASN A 539 -4.48 -0.88 29.48
N HIS A 540 -3.96 -2.04 29.15
CA HIS A 540 -4.73 -3.16 28.60
C HIS A 540 -4.59 -4.40 29.46
N ASP A 541 -5.66 -5.17 29.55
CA ASP A 541 -5.57 -6.51 30.12
C ASP A 541 -4.80 -7.42 29.14
N THR A 542 -3.61 -7.84 29.55
CA THR A 542 -2.73 -8.74 28.77
C THR A 542 -2.64 -10.14 29.37
N ASN A 543 -3.46 -10.46 30.38
CA ASN A 543 -3.46 -11.76 31.02
C ASN A 543 -3.73 -12.89 30.01
N GLY A 544 -2.88 -13.90 30.02
CA GLY A 544 -2.97 -15.06 29.12
C GLY A 544 -2.55 -14.78 27.67
N LEU A 545 -2.04 -13.59 27.36
CA LEU A 545 -1.52 -13.25 26.03
C LEU A 545 0.01 -13.35 26.00
N ASP A 546 0.54 -13.90 24.91
CA ASP A 546 1.98 -13.88 24.64
C ASP A 546 2.31 -12.62 23.81
N ILE A 547 2.73 -11.56 24.51
CA ILE A 547 3.12 -10.28 23.89
C ILE A 547 4.59 -10.03 24.22
N ARG A 548 5.41 -9.83 23.18
CA ARG A 548 6.86 -9.67 23.31
C ARG A 548 7.35 -8.45 22.57
N ILE A 549 8.50 -7.91 23.00
CA ILE A 549 9.29 -6.91 22.27
C ILE A 549 10.61 -7.58 21.94
N MET A 550 10.95 -7.64 20.66
CA MET A 550 12.17 -8.27 20.16
C MET A 550 12.80 -7.43 19.05
N PRO A 551 14.13 -7.33 19.00
CA PRO A 551 14.78 -6.71 17.83
C PRO A 551 14.47 -7.52 16.55
N PRO A 552 14.49 -6.88 15.36
CA PRO A 552 14.04 -7.49 14.11
C PRO A 552 14.67 -8.86 13.80
N VAL A 553 15.97 -9.06 14.07
CA VAL A 553 16.65 -10.34 13.82
C VAL A 553 16.13 -11.46 14.73
N GLU A 554 15.85 -11.16 16.00
CA GLU A 554 15.28 -12.15 16.93
C GLU A 554 13.81 -12.44 16.61
N ALA A 555 13.06 -11.38 16.25
CA ALA A 555 11.65 -11.49 15.89
C ALA A 555 11.45 -12.31 14.61
N ILE A 556 12.31 -12.14 13.58
CA ILE A 556 12.24 -12.97 12.37
C ILE A 556 12.62 -14.42 12.68
N ARG A 557 13.68 -14.69 13.43
CA ARG A 557 14.05 -16.07 13.83
C ARG A 557 12.92 -16.76 14.59
N PHE A 558 12.31 -16.07 15.54
CA PHE A 558 11.16 -16.57 16.29
C PHE A 558 10.00 -16.90 15.37
N SER A 559 9.65 -16.00 14.44
CA SER A 559 8.57 -16.18 13.48
C SER A 559 8.84 -17.35 12.53
N LEU A 560 10.07 -17.45 11.97
CA LEU A 560 10.46 -18.53 11.05
C LEU A 560 10.38 -19.91 11.75
N ALA A 561 10.89 -20.03 12.97
CA ALA A 561 10.82 -21.27 13.74
C ALA A 561 9.37 -21.71 13.99
N ARG A 562 8.45 -20.78 14.23
CA ARG A 562 7.03 -21.08 14.44
C ARG A 562 6.33 -21.48 13.16
N ILE A 563 6.49 -20.71 12.08
CA ILE A 563 5.81 -21.03 10.81
C ILE A 563 6.26 -22.36 10.22
N ARG A 564 7.52 -22.78 10.45
CA ARG A 564 7.98 -24.14 10.08
C ARG A 564 7.27 -25.25 10.83
N ARG A 565 6.76 -24.98 12.04
CA ARG A 565 5.90 -25.91 12.80
C ARG A 565 4.41 -25.79 12.49
N GLY A 566 4.04 -24.93 11.54
CA GLY A 566 2.62 -24.66 11.21
C GLY A 566 1.92 -23.71 12.18
N GLU A 567 2.65 -23.02 13.05
CA GLU A 567 2.13 -22.12 14.07
C GLU A 567 2.10 -20.67 13.57
N ASP A 568 1.02 -19.97 13.87
CA ASP A 568 0.84 -18.57 13.47
C ASP A 568 1.53 -17.58 14.43
N THR A 569 1.90 -16.42 13.91
CA THR A 569 2.50 -15.31 14.66
C THR A 569 1.92 -13.98 14.17
N ILE A 570 1.87 -12.98 15.06
CA ILE A 570 1.50 -11.61 14.70
C ILE A 570 2.76 -10.75 14.80
N SER A 571 3.20 -10.22 13.67
CA SER A 571 4.24 -9.19 13.63
C SER A 571 3.62 -7.83 13.88
N VAL A 572 4.12 -7.09 14.89
CA VAL A 572 3.66 -5.75 15.24
C VAL A 572 4.79 -4.78 14.92
N THR A 573 4.62 -3.98 13.84
CA THR A 573 5.75 -3.30 13.21
C THR A 573 5.47 -1.84 12.90
N GLY A 574 6.55 -1.07 12.75
CA GLY A 574 6.52 0.24 12.12
C GLY A 574 6.15 0.16 10.62
N ASN A 575 6.06 1.31 9.99
CA ASN A 575 5.52 1.45 8.64
C ASN A 575 6.38 0.77 7.56
N VAL A 576 7.71 0.83 7.67
CA VAL A 576 8.62 0.23 6.67
C VAL A 576 8.59 -1.30 6.76
N LEU A 577 8.77 -1.87 7.97
CA LEU A 577 8.69 -3.31 8.19
C LEU A 577 7.32 -3.88 7.84
N ARG A 578 6.25 -3.12 8.06
CA ARG A 578 4.91 -3.49 7.60
C ARG A 578 4.92 -3.85 6.12
N ASP A 579 5.46 -2.98 5.27
CA ASP A 579 5.51 -3.22 3.82
C ASP A 579 6.39 -4.42 3.48
N TYR A 580 7.55 -4.57 4.13
CA TYR A 580 8.47 -5.69 3.86
C TYR A 580 7.83 -7.04 4.20
N LEU A 581 7.25 -7.16 5.40
CA LEU A 581 6.71 -8.43 5.90
C LEU A 581 5.38 -8.81 5.26
N THR A 582 4.56 -7.82 4.86
CA THR A 582 3.28 -8.08 4.20
C THR A 582 3.41 -8.49 2.72
N ASP A 583 4.62 -8.45 2.17
CA ASP A 583 4.96 -9.09 0.90
C ASP A 583 5.75 -10.38 1.12
N LEU A 584 6.75 -10.38 2.01
CA LEU A 584 7.61 -11.55 2.25
C LEU A 584 6.80 -12.80 2.60
N PHE A 585 6.06 -12.78 3.71
CA PHE A 585 5.37 -13.97 4.20
C PHE A 585 4.25 -14.44 3.26
N PRO A 586 3.39 -13.56 2.71
CA PRO A 586 2.37 -14.00 1.77
C PRO A 586 2.90 -14.57 0.47
N ILE A 587 4.03 -14.08 -0.04
CA ILE A 587 4.66 -14.67 -1.23
C ILE A 587 5.15 -16.08 -0.94
N LEU A 588 5.70 -16.34 0.25
CA LEU A 588 6.11 -17.68 0.67
C LEU A 588 4.90 -18.61 0.90
N GLU A 589 3.85 -18.12 1.56
CA GLU A 589 2.69 -18.92 1.94
C GLU A 589 1.67 -19.11 0.80
N LEU A 590 1.34 -18.03 0.08
CA LEU A 590 0.25 -17.99 -0.90
C LEU A 590 0.73 -17.81 -2.34
N GLY A 591 2.02 -17.61 -2.55
CA GLY A 591 2.62 -17.28 -3.85
C GLY A 591 2.39 -15.83 -4.29
N THR A 592 1.63 -15.05 -3.53
CA THR A 592 1.30 -13.64 -3.83
C THR A 592 0.80 -12.93 -2.58
N SER A 593 1.07 -11.63 -2.48
CA SER A 593 0.48 -10.74 -1.47
C SER A 593 -0.92 -10.22 -1.86
N ALA A 594 -1.33 -10.37 -3.12
CA ALA A 594 -2.61 -9.86 -3.63
C ALA A 594 -3.86 -10.52 -3.01
N LYS A 595 -3.71 -11.66 -2.36
CA LYS A 595 -4.78 -12.41 -1.68
C LYS A 595 -4.91 -12.06 -0.18
N MET A 596 -4.14 -11.12 0.31
CA MET A 596 -4.20 -10.68 1.70
C MET A 596 -5.33 -9.70 1.95
N LEU A 597 -5.98 -9.82 3.09
CA LEU A 597 -6.85 -8.79 3.63
C LEU A 597 -6.00 -7.57 4.03
N SER A 598 -6.50 -6.39 3.70
CA SER A 598 -5.95 -5.11 4.12
C SER A 598 -7.01 -4.33 4.88
N ILE A 599 -7.11 -4.63 6.18
CA ILE A 599 -8.07 -4.00 7.07
C ILE A 599 -7.40 -2.81 7.75
N VAL A 600 -8.10 -1.71 7.84
CA VAL A 600 -7.71 -0.52 8.60
C VAL A 600 -8.80 -0.26 9.65
N PRO A 601 -8.69 -0.86 10.84
CA PRO A 601 -9.54 -0.47 11.95
C PRO A 601 -9.29 0.99 12.25
N LEU A 602 -10.34 1.82 12.10
CA LEU A 602 -10.22 3.27 12.29
C LEU A 602 -10.12 3.59 13.79
N MET A 603 -9.28 4.58 14.14
CA MET A 603 -8.96 4.88 15.54
C MET A 603 -10.19 5.16 16.42
N ASN A 604 -11.25 5.70 15.83
CA ASN A 604 -12.50 6.01 16.54
C ASN A 604 -13.55 4.89 16.49
N GLY A 605 -13.19 3.71 15.98
CA GLY A 605 -14.05 2.51 16.01
C GLY A 605 -14.63 2.06 14.68
N GLY A 606 -14.59 2.89 13.64
CA GLY A 606 -15.03 2.52 12.29
C GLY A 606 -14.10 1.49 11.62
N GLY A 607 -14.46 1.06 10.42
CA GLY A 607 -13.68 0.12 9.60
C GLY A 607 -13.50 0.62 8.17
N LEU A 608 -12.25 0.53 7.68
CA LEU A 608 -11.90 0.70 6.28
C LEU A 608 -11.31 -0.62 5.78
N PHE A 609 -11.91 -1.18 4.73
CA PHE A 609 -11.53 -2.47 4.15
C PHE A 609 -11.01 -2.20 2.74
N GLU A 610 -9.68 -2.23 2.59
CA GLU A 610 -9.01 -1.97 1.32
C GLU A 610 -8.94 -3.27 0.52
N THR A 611 -9.24 -3.20 -0.77
CA THR A 611 -9.05 -4.32 -1.70
C THR A 611 -7.72 -4.17 -2.42
N GLY A 612 -7.19 -5.29 -2.96
CA GLY A 612 -5.84 -5.35 -3.52
C GLY A 612 -5.62 -4.39 -4.69
N ALA A 613 -4.35 -4.01 -4.92
CA ALA A 613 -3.95 -3.18 -6.04
C ALA A 613 -3.97 -4.00 -7.35
N GLY A 614 -4.67 -3.49 -8.37
CA GLY A 614 -4.70 -4.07 -9.70
C GLY A 614 -3.68 -3.41 -10.64
N GLY A 615 -2.41 -3.81 -10.60
CA GLY A 615 -1.38 -3.23 -11.47
C GLY A 615 -1.62 -3.39 -12.97
N SER A 616 -2.57 -4.22 -13.40
CA SER A 616 -2.93 -4.48 -14.80
C SER A 616 -4.31 -3.95 -15.19
N ALA A 617 -4.96 -3.14 -14.35
CA ALA A 617 -6.32 -2.63 -14.58
C ALA A 617 -6.52 -1.95 -15.95
N PRO A 618 -5.60 -1.09 -16.46
CA PRO A 618 -5.74 -0.50 -17.80
C PRO A 618 -5.77 -1.54 -18.93
N LYS A 619 -4.95 -2.59 -18.83
CA LYS A 619 -4.93 -3.68 -19.84
C LYS A 619 -6.22 -4.50 -19.81
N HIS A 620 -6.84 -4.66 -18.65
CA HIS A 620 -8.11 -5.35 -18.51
C HIS A 620 -9.25 -4.53 -19.14
N VAL A 621 -9.26 -3.21 -18.97
CA VAL A 621 -10.21 -2.32 -19.66
C VAL A 621 -10.00 -2.38 -21.17
N GLN A 622 -8.74 -2.32 -21.64
CA GLN A 622 -8.43 -2.44 -23.06
C GLN A 622 -9.01 -3.72 -23.66
N GLN A 623 -8.77 -4.87 -23.02
CA GLN A 623 -9.32 -6.15 -23.47
C GLN A 623 -10.86 -6.12 -23.47
N PHE A 624 -11.47 -5.56 -22.43
CA PHE A 624 -12.95 -5.45 -22.38
C PHE A 624 -13.52 -4.61 -23.51
N LEU A 625 -12.89 -3.48 -23.83
CA LEU A 625 -13.31 -2.61 -24.92
C LEU A 625 -13.15 -3.25 -26.31
N MET A 626 -12.11 -4.05 -26.51
CA MET A 626 -11.80 -4.69 -27.79
C MET A 626 -12.56 -6.02 -28.00
N GLU A 627 -12.74 -6.79 -26.93
CA GLU A 627 -13.17 -8.19 -27.00
C GLU A 627 -14.37 -8.49 -26.09
N GLY A 628 -14.93 -7.52 -25.40
CA GLY A 628 -16.05 -7.75 -24.47
C GLY A 628 -15.74 -8.72 -23.33
N HIS A 629 -14.44 -8.95 -23.03
CA HIS A 629 -13.95 -9.89 -22.01
C HIS A 629 -13.23 -9.13 -20.90
N LEU A 630 -13.80 -9.10 -19.69
CA LEU A 630 -13.19 -8.49 -18.51
C LEU A 630 -12.55 -9.58 -17.63
N ARG A 631 -11.25 -9.50 -17.41
CA ARG A 631 -10.49 -10.48 -16.57
C ARG A 631 -10.05 -9.92 -15.23
N TRP A 632 -10.78 -8.95 -14.68
CA TRP A 632 -10.54 -8.45 -13.32
C TRP A 632 -10.93 -9.51 -12.29
N ASP A 633 -10.00 -9.90 -11.40
CA ASP A 633 -10.30 -10.84 -10.31
C ASP A 633 -10.78 -10.06 -9.08
N SER A 634 -12.07 -10.16 -8.77
CA SER A 634 -12.70 -9.51 -7.62
C SER A 634 -12.50 -10.28 -6.30
N LEU A 635 -11.63 -11.28 -6.23
CA LEU A 635 -11.39 -12.06 -5.01
C LEU A 635 -11.04 -11.16 -3.81
N GLY A 636 -10.25 -10.10 -4.02
CA GLY A 636 -9.90 -9.15 -2.97
C GLY A 636 -11.15 -8.43 -2.40
N GLU A 637 -12.11 -8.09 -3.27
CA GLU A 637 -13.39 -7.47 -2.88
C GLU A 637 -14.25 -8.47 -2.10
N PHE A 638 -14.33 -9.72 -2.57
CA PHE A 638 -15.07 -10.77 -1.88
C PHE A 638 -14.52 -10.98 -0.46
N CYS A 639 -13.21 -11.10 -0.33
CA CYS A 639 -12.55 -11.26 0.96
C CYS A 639 -12.74 -10.04 1.89
N ALA A 640 -12.72 -8.81 1.35
CA ALA A 640 -12.88 -7.58 2.15
C ALA A 640 -14.30 -7.41 2.71
N LEU A 641 -15.32 -7.95 2.05
CA LEU A 641 -16.71 -7.91 2.52
C LEU A 641 -16.92 -8.74 3.79
N VAL A 642 -16.16 -9.83 3.99
CA VAL A 642 -16.30 -10.68 5.20
C VAL A 642 -16.05 -9.85 6.46
N PRO A 643 -14.88 -9.22 6.68
CA PRO A 643 -14.66 -8.39 7.87
C PRO A 643 -15.53 -7.12 7.88
N SER A 644 -16.01 -6.64 6.74
CA SER A 644 -16.98 -5.53 6.67
C SER A 644 -18.33 -5.95 7.26
N PHE A 645 -18.85 -7.14 6.95
CA PHE A 645 -20.07 -7.66 7.56
C PHE A 645 -19.87 -7.98 9.05
N GLU A 646 -18.71 -8.53 9.45
CA GLU A 646 -18.36 -8.68 10.86
C GLU A 646 -18.38 -7.35 11.61
N HIS A 647 -17.90 -6.27 10.98
CA HIS A 647 -17.95 -4.94 11.54
C HIS A 647 -19.39 -4.44 11.71
N VAL A 648 -20.25 -4.62 10.71
CA VAL A 648 -21.69 -4.32 10.82
C VAL A 648 -22.30 -5.09 11.98
N SER A 649 -22.02 -6.40 12.08
CA SER A 649 -22.55 -7.24 13.14
C SER A 649 -22.18 -6.71 14.53
N ARG A 650 -20.91 -6.39 14.76
CA ARG A 650 -20.44 -5.88 16.06
C ARG A 650 -20.95 -4.48 16.38
N THR A 651 -20.92 -3.58 15.40
CA THR A 651 -21.25 -2.16 15.60
C THR A 651 -22.74 -1.94 15.80
N PHE A 652 -23.58 -2.69 15.10
CA PHE A 652 -25.04 -2.53 15.11
C PHE A 652 -25.79 -3.68 15.77
N HIS A 653 -25.07 -4.67 16.35
CA HIS A 653 -25.66 -5.89 16.91
C HIS A 653 -26.56 -6.63 15.91
N ASN A 654 -26.14 -6.69 14.63
CA ASN A 654 -26.87 -7.33 13.55
C ASN A 654 -26.39 -8.77 13.35
N GLU A 655 -27.12 -9.75 13.89
CA GLU A 655 -26.77 -11.15 13.77
C GLU A 655 -26.83 -11.67 12.32
N LYS A 656 -27.75 -11.15 11.50
CA LYS A 656 -27.81 -11.50 10.06
C LYS A 656 -26.53 -11.11 9.32
N ALA A 657 -25.91 -9.99 9.69
CA ALA A 657 -24.61 -9.59 9.14
C ALA A 657 -23.51 -10.61 9.47
N GLN A 658 -23.54 -11.22 10.67
CA GLN A 658 -22.62 -12.30 11.02
C GLN A 658 -22.86 -13.56 10.20
N VAL A 659 -24.12 -13.89 9.90
CA VAL A 659 -24.47 -15.01 9.02
C VAL A 659 -23.91 -14.75 7.61
N PHE A 660 -24.08 -13.54 7.08
CA PHE A 660 -23.50 -13.16 5.80
C PHE A 660 -21.98 -13.27 5.78
N ALA A 661 -21.29 -12.81 6.83
CA ALA A 661 -19.83 -12.92 6.91
C ALA A 661 -19.37 -14.40 6.86
N THR A 662 -20.01 -15.26 7.68
CA THR A 662 -19.65 -16.67 7.74
C THR A 662 -19.90 -17.40 6.42
N THR A 663 -21.11 -17.24 5.86
CA THR A 663 -21.51 -17.92 4.63
C THR A 663 -20.75 -17.40 3.41
N LEU A 664 -20.35 -16.12 3.40
CA LEU A 664 -19.52 -15.56 2.34
C LEU A 664 -18.10 -16.14 2.38
N ASP A 665 -17.47 -16.30 3.58
CA ASP A 665 -16.14 -16.95 3.67
C ASP A 665 -16.20 -18.41 3.20
N GLU A 666 -17.29 -19.14 3.50
CA GLU A 666 -17.52 -20.49 2.99
C GLU A 666 -17.66 -20.50 1.46
N ALA A 667 -18.46 -19.58 0.91
CA ALA A 667 -18.64 -19.43 -0.55
C ALA A 667 -17.33 -19.08 -1.27
N ILE A 668 -16.50 -18.22 -0.69
CA ILE A 668 -15.16 -17.91 -1.21
C ILE A 668 -14.28 -19.18 -1.23
N GLY A 669 -14.35 -20.01 -0.19
CA GLY A 669 -13.67 -21.31 -0.16
C GLY A 669 -14.09 -22.20 -1.33
N THR A 670 -15.40 -22.36 -1.55
CA THR A 670 -15.98 -23.14 -2.66
C THR A 670 -15.60 -22.54 -4.03
N PHE A 671 -15.64 -21.22 -4.16
CA PHE A 671 -15.23 -20.49 -5.36
C PHE A 671 -13.76 -20.79 -5.74
N LEU A 672 -12.86 -20.77 -4.76
CA LEU A 672 -11.45 -21.07 -4.96
C LEU A 672 -11.23 -22.55 -5.32
N GLU A 673 -11.87 -23.48 -4.62
CA GLU A 673 -11.77 -24.93 -4.88
C GLU A 673 -12.24 -25.30 -6.28
N ASN A 674 -13.26 -24.61 -6.79
CA ASN A 674 -13.79 -24.80 -8.14
C ASN A 674 -13.12 -23.91 -9.20
N GLN A 675 -12.06 -23.19 -8.86
CA GLN A 675 -11.24 -22.36 -9.79
C GLN A 675 -12.07 -21.38 -10.62
N LYS A 676 -12.96 -20.62 -9.97
CA LYS A 676 -13.90 -19.71 -10.64
C LYS A 676 -13.37 -18.27 -10.83
N SER A 677 -12.06 -18.04 -10.70
CA SER A 677 -11.41 -16.78 -11.09
C SER A 677 -11.47 -16.58 -12.62
N PRO A 678 -11.44 -15.32 -13.09
CA PRO A 678 -11.54 -15.00 -14.52
C PRO A 678 -10.38 -15.61 -15.34
N SER A 679 -10.71 -16.19 -16.49
CA SER A 679 -9.74 -16.66 -17.49
C SER A 679 -9.13 -15.46 -18.25
N ARG A 680 -8.01 -15.73 -18.93
CA ARG A 680 -7.39 -14.78 -19.88
C ARG A 680 -7.99 -14.86 -21.29
N LYS A 681 -8.73 -15.94 -21.59
CA LYS A 681 -9.22 -16.26 -22.94
C LYS A 681 -10.67 -15.79 -23.11
N VAL A 682 -10.92 -15.17 -24.26
CA VAL A 682 -12.27 -14.78 -24.68
C VAL A 682 -13.15 -16.02 -24.86
N HIS A 683 -14.43 -15.90 -24.59
CA HIS A 683 -15.46 -16.95 -24.54
C HIS A 683 -15.26 -17.97 -23.39
N GLU A 684 -14.30 -17.76 -22.50
CA GLU A 684 -14.19 -18.46 -21.22
C GLU A 684 -14.74 -17.58 -20.09
N LEU A 685 -14.66 -18.07 -18.85
CA LEU A 685 -15.14 -17.36 -17.66
C LEU A 685 -14.43 -16.00 -17.50
N ASP A 686 -15.21 -14.93 -17.46
CA ASP A 686 -14.72 -13.57 -17.16
C ASP A 686 -15.19 -13.09 -15.79
N THR A 687 -14.95 -11.82 -15.45
CA THR A 687 -15.37 -11.19 -14.18
C THR A 687 -16.88 -11.39 -13.90
N ARG A 688 -17.73 -11.26 -14.92
CA ARG A 688 -19.18 -11.40 -14.77
C ARG A 688 -19.57 -12.83 -14.40
N GLY A 689 -18.93 -13.81 -15.03
CA GLY A 689 -19.10 -15.22 -14.70
C GLY A 689 -18.57 -15.57 -13.32
N SER A 690 -17.45 -14.99 -12.90
CA SER A 690 -16.92 -15.13 -11.54
C SER A 690 -17.90 -14.59 -10.49
N HIS A 691 -18.53 -13.45 -10.74
CA HIS A 691 -19.58 -12.89 -9.87
C HIS A 691 -20.82 -13.80 -9.80
N PHE A 692 -21.22 -14.40 -10.92
CA PHE A 692 -22.29 -15.39 -10.91
C PHE A 692 -21.94 -16.59 -10.03
N TYR A 693 -20.75 -17.15 -10.15
CA TYR A 693 -20.37 -18.31 -9.31
C TYR A 693 -20.25 -17.97 -7.83
N LEU A 694 -19.77 -16.78 -7.50
CA LEU A 694 -19.79 -16.33 -6.10
C LEU A 694 -21.24 -16.22 -5.59
N ALA A 695 -22.14 -15.63 -6.39
CA ALA A 695 -23.56 -15.52 -6.06
C ALA A 695 -24.19 -16.88 -5.82
N LEU A 696 -23.94 -17.84 -6.72
CA LEU A 696 -24.43 -19.21 -6.61
C LEU A 696 -23.96 -19.87 -5.31
N TYR A 697 -22.65 -19.88 -5.07
CA TYR A 697 -22.10 -20.54 -3.89
C TYR A 697 -22.49 -19.85 -2.59
N TRP A 698 -22.63 -18.53 -2.60
CA TRP A 698 -23.09 -17.79 -1.44
C TRP A 698 -24.58 -18.05 -1.15
N ALA A 699 -25.43 -18.11 -2.19
CA ALA A 699 -26.82 -18.51 -2.03
C ALA A 699 -26.96 -19.95 -1.49
N GLU A 700 -26.12 -20.88 -1.96
CA GLU A 700 -26.10 -22.26 -1.46
C GLU A 700 -25.66 -22.33 0.01
N SER A 701 -24.62 -21.59 0.42
CA SER A 701 -24.20 -21.50 1.82
C SER A 701 -25.29 -20.88 2.71
N LEU A 702 -25.97 -19.83 2.21
CA LEU A 702 -27.08 -19.20 2.91
C LEU A 702 -28.31 -20.12 3.00
N ALA A 703 -28.58 -20.94 2.01
CA ALA A 703 -29.64 -21.94 2.02
C ALA A 703 -29.33 -23.14 2.95
N ALA A 704 -28.06 -23.45 3.18
CA ALA A 704 -27.61 -24.58 3.99
C ALA A 704 -27.47 -24.24 5.48
N GLN A 705 -27.26 -22.98 5.86
CA GLN A 705 -27.06 -22.56 7.24
C GLN A 705 -28.35 -22.67 8.07
N SER A 706 -28.20 -22.90 9.38
CA SER A 706 -29.32 -23.06 10.34
C SER A 706 -29.38 -21.96 11.42
N ARG A 707 -28.51 -20.96 11.35
CA ARG A 707 -28.42 -19.88 12.36
C ARG A 707 -29.55 -18.88 12.24
N ASP A 708 -30.02 -18.63 11.03
CA ASP A 708 -31.13 -17.72 10.71
C ASP A 708 -32.09 -18.42 9.74
N PRO A 709 -33.23 -18.98 10.27
CA PRO A 709 -34.21 -19.67 9.43
C PRO A 709 -34.91 -18.78 8.40
N GLU A 710 -35.03 -17.48 8.66
CA GLU A 710 -35.63 -16.52 7.71
C GLU A 710 -34.76 -16.34 6.50
N LEU A 711 -33.45 -16.12 6.70
CA LEU A 711 -32.47 -16.06 5.62
C LEU A 711 -32.39 -17.38 4.88
N GLN A 712 -32.37 -18.51 5.59
CA GLN A 712 -32.37 -19.83 4.97
C GLN A 712 -33.56 -19.99 4.01
N ALA A 713 -34.79 -19.75 4.49
CA ALA A 713 -35.98 -19.87 3.68
C ALA A 713 -36.00 -18.95 2.47
N CYS A 714 -35.43 -17.74 2.60
CA CYS A 714 -35.29 -16.79 1.51
C CYS A 714 -34.34 -17.28 0.42
N PHE A 715 -33.20 -17.89 0.78
CA PHE A 715 -32.16 -18.27 -0.15
C PHE A 715 -32.30 -19.67 -0.76
N VAL A 716 -33.12 -20.56 -0.21
CA VAL A 716 -33.41 -21.89 -0.79
C VAL A 716 -33.90 -21.76 -2.24
N PRO A 717 -34.97 -20.98 -2.56
CA PRO A 717 -35.41 -20.85 -3.94
C PRO A 717 -34.40 -20.12 -4.84
N VAL A 718 -33.63 -19.18 -4.30
CA VAL A 718 -32.59 -18.46 -5.07
C VAL A 718 -31.46 -19.40 -5.46
N ALA A 719 -30.94 -20.19 -4.52
CA ALA A 719 -29.89 -21.18 -4.78
C ALA A 719 -30.36 -22.21 -5.83
N HIS A 720 -31.57 -22.68 -5.72
CA HIS A 720 -32.19 -23.63 -6.69
C HIS A 720 -32.26 -23.00 -8.08
N ALA A 721 -32.81 -21.77 -8.20
CA ALA A 721 -32.95 -21.07 -9.47
C ALA A 721 -31.60 -20.78 -10.13
N LEU A 722 -30.56 -20.35 -9.36
CA LEU A 722 -29.24 -20.14 -9.89
C LEU A 722 -28.58 -21.44 -10.35
N ARG A 723 -28.73 -22.52 -9.61
CA ARG A 723 -28.16 -23.83 -9.97
C ARG A 723 -28.84 -24.44 -11.18
N GLU A 724 -30.16 -24.42 -11.29
CA GLU A 724 -30.88 -24.91 -12.46
C GLU A 724 -30.56 -24.16 -13.75
N ASN A 725 -30.30 -22.87 -13.64
CA ASN A 725 -30.01 -22.02 -14.78
C ASN A 725 -28.50 -21.81 -15.03
N GLU A 726 -27.60 -22.51 -14.30
CA GLU A 726 -26.15 -22.33 -14.38
C GLU A 726 -25.65 -22.36 -15.84
N ALA A 727 -25.95 -23.43 -16.58
CA ALA A 727 -25.49 -23.59 -17.96
C ALA A 727 -26.03 -22.48 -18.89
N LYS A 728 -27.28 -22.07 -18.72
CA LYS A 728 -27.90 -21.00 -19.50
C LYS A 728 -27.25 -19.65 -19.20
N ILE A 729 -27.06 -19.31 -17.91
CA ILE A 729 -26.45 -18.04 -17.48
C ILE A 729 -25.02 -17.96 -18.00
N ILE A 730 -24.21 -19.02 -17.85
CA ILE A 730 -22.82 -19.05 -18.36
C ILE A 730 -22.81 -18.93 -19.88
N GLY A 731 -23.75 -19.58 -20.59
CA GLY A 731 -23.92 -19.41 -22.02
C GLY A 731 -24.21 -17.96 -22.44
N GLU A 732 -25.10 -17.29 -21.73
CA GLU A 732 -25.44 -15.87 -21.97
C GLU A 732 -24.24 -14.95 -21.68
N LEU A 733 -23.47 -15.19 -20.59
CA LEU A 733 -22.32 -14.39 -20.23
C LEU A 733 -21.13 -14.57 -21.19
N ASN A 734 -20.83 -15.81 -21.57
CA ASN A 734 -19.75 -16.11 -22.50
C ASN A 734 -20.11 -15.71 -23.95
N GLY A 735 -21.38 -15.83 -24.32
CA GLY A 735 -21.87 -15.40 -25.62
C GLY A 735 -21.86 -13.88 -25.85
N ALA A 736 -21.82 -13.09 -24.76
CA ALA A 736 -21.68 -11.64 -24.83
C ALA A 736 -20.26 -11.15 -25.08
N GLN A 737 -19.29 -12.06 -25.20
CA GLN A 737 -17.87 -11.75 -25.45
C GLN A 737 -17.54 -11.87 -26.96
N GLY A 738 -16.31 -11.51 -27.33
CA GLY A 738 -15.78 -11.62 -28.69
C GLY A 738 -16.16 -10.45 -29.61
N GLN A 739 -16.76 -9.39 -29.07
CA GLN A 739 -17.12 -8.18 -29.80
C GLN A 739 -16.68 -6.92 -29.06
N PRO A 740 -16.33 -5.83 -29.78
CA PRO A 740 -16.03 -4.55 -29.16
C PRO A 740 -17.19 -4.01 -28.30
N MET A 741 -16.84 -3.44 -27.15
CA MET A 741 -17.81 -2.84 -26.21
C MET A 741 -17.68 -1.33 -26.18
N ASP A 742 -18.82 -0.63 -26.34
CA ASP A 742 -18.89 0.80 -26.11
C ASP A 742 -19.46 1.09 -24.71
N ILE A 743 -18.61 1.59 -23.83
CA ILE A 743 -19.01 2.05 -22.49
C ILE A 743 -19.06 3.58 -22.37
N GLY A 744 -18.87 4.31 -23.48
CA GLY A 744 -19.03 5.78 -23.53
C GLY A 744 -17.91 6.60 -22.91
N GLY A 745 -16.73 6.03 -22.63
CA GLY A 745 -15.53 6.72 -22.12
C GLY A 745 -14.68 5.83 -21.24
N TYR A 746 -13.44 6.27 -20.96
CA TYR A 746 -12.49 5.57 -20.10
C TYR A 746 -12.51 6.09 -18.66
N PHE A 747 -12.35 7.42 -18.48
CA PHE A 747 -12.29 8.05 -17.17
C PHE A 747 -13.68 8.38 -16.60
N ARG A 748 -14.68 8.56 -17.45
CA ARG A 748 -16.08 8.77 -17.03
C ARG A 748 -17.02 7.99 -17.94
N PRO A 749 -17.11 6.68 -17.76
CA PRO A 749 -17.99 5.83 -18.56
C PRO A 749 -19.47 6.24 -18.44
N ASP A 750 -20.25 5.99 -19.49
CA ASP A 750 -21.71 6.14 -19.44
C ASP A 750 -22.32 5.04 -18.57
N ARG A 751 -23.05 5.43 -17.53
CA ARG A 751 -23.60 4.49 -16.55
C ARG A 751 -24.55 3.45 -17.18
N LYS A 752 -25.40 3.84 -18.14
CA LYS A 752 -26.36 2.92 -18.75
C LYS A 752 -25.66 1.93 -19.68
N LYS A 753 -24.74 2.41 -20.51
CA LYS A 753 -23.95 1.56 -21.41
C LYS A 753 -23.12 0.55 -20.59
N THR A 754 -22.44 1.02 -19.54
CA THR A 754 -21.61 0.16 -18.68
C THR A 754 -22.45 -0.88 -17.95
N ALA A 755 -23.59 -0.49 -17.36
CA ALA A 755 -24.48 -1.43 -16.68
C ALA A 755 -24.98 -2.52 -17.65
N ARG A 756 -25.36 -2.14 -18.89
CA ARG A 756 -25.78 -3.11 -19.92
C ARG A 756 -24.65 -4.05 -20.31
N ALA A 757 -23.42 -3.54 -20.48
CA ALA A 757 -22.25 -4.34 -20.84
C ALA A 757 -21.84 -5.31 -19.72
N MET A 758 -22.00 -4.91 -18.46
CA MET A 758 -21.59 -5.70 -17.29
C MET A 758 -22.69 -6.63 -16.75
N ARG A 759 -23.94 -6.49 -17.22
CA ARG A 759 -25.08 -7.35 -16.85
C ARG A 759 -25.78 -7.92 -18.07
N PRO A 760 -25.10 -8.67 -18.98
CA PRO A 760 -25.68 -9.13 -20.24
C PRO A 760 -26.59 -10.36 -20.08
N SER A 761 -26.55 -11.09 -18.97
CA SER A 761 -27.41 -12.26 -18.74
C SER A 761 -28.79 -11.84 -18.21
N ALA A 762 -29.81 -11.87 -19.05
CA ALA A 762 -31.17 -11.61 -18.64
C ALA A 762 -31.66 -12.61 -17.60
N THR A 763 -31.30 -13.88 -17.72
CA THR A 763 -31.67 -14.94 -16.77
C THR A 763 -31.10 -14.66 -15.37
N PHE A 764 -29.83 -14.31 -15.27
CA PHE A 764 -29.19 -13.97 -13.98
C PHE A 764 -29.79 -12.70 -13.38
N ASN A 765 -29.96 -11.66 -14.20
CA ASN A 765 -30.55 -10.40 -13.75
C ASN A 765 -31.96 -10.60 -13.18
N ASN A 766 -32.81 -11.39 -13.84
CA ASN A 766 -34.19 -11.64 -13.38
C ASN A 766 -34.22 -12.34 -12.02
N ILE A 767 -33.28 -13.26 -11.74
CA ILE A 767 -33.19 -13.93 -10.44
C ILE A 767 -32.76 -12.93 -9.37
N VAL A 768 -31.71 -12.14 -9.61
CA VAL A 768 -31.16 -11.18 -8.65
C VAL A 768 -32.11 -10.02 -8.39
N ASP A 769 -32.68 -9.43 -9.45
CA ASP A 769 -33.56 -8.25 -9.34
C ASP A 769 -34.93 -8.64 -8.77
N GLY A 770 -35.31 -9.93 -8.78
CA GLY A 770 -36.54 -10.49 -8.21
C GLY A 770 -36.49 -10.74 -6.69
N MET A 771 -35.29 -10.58 -6.04
CA MET A 771 -35.10 -10.73 -4.59
C MET A 771 -35.57 -9.49 -3.83
#